data_aa80a4c839fc7421e6a65491a026d20d
#
_entry.id   aa80a4c839fc7421e6a65491a026d20d
#
_cell.length_a   1.000
_cell.length_b   1.000
_cell.length_c   1.000
_cell.angle_alpha   90.00
_cell.angle_beta   90.00
_cell.angle_gamma   90.00
#
_symmetry.space_group_name_H-M   'P 1'
#
loop_
_entity.id
_entity.type
_entity.pdbx_description
1 polymer ?
#
loop_
_entity_poly.entity_id
_entity_poly.type
_entity_poly.pdbx_seq_one_letter_code
_entity_poly.pdbx_strand_id
1 'polypeptide(L)'
;MMVVSCMTPVAEGQIVRTETDQAKRAQEGIVELLLANHPLDCPVCDKGGECPLQDQAFSHGPGESRYIEEKRHYEKPIPISDLVLLDRERCILCDRCTRFADEVAGDALIHFTSRGNNTQVQTFPDEPFSSYFSGNTVQICPVGALTAQPYRFKARPWDLEKNESTCTTCSVGCRITVESSRDELLRYQGVDSDPVNHGWLCDKGRFNFESVKNDQRLTEPMVKHNGALVPTSWSSALSTAANLISQAVKDNGAQSVAIIGGARGTNEDAYAWSLFAQALGVTNVDAQLDDGLPASVFGYNQATIDQAANATTVILLSPDLKEELPILYLRLRDASEKKRSKLIEFAPKQTGITRYAWKSVAYEPGNQVAVVASTLADATIAAQVAKGSVVVVVGRANLAEDDSFTMAALDAVMAAAPNATVLPVIRRGNVRGAIESGLVTGSTTSILRSAVAGKINCLILLGADPIADVRDTELARQAMAAVQHVIAIDTFASSSSQRADVLLPAAAFGEKDGTTTNLEGRVTQLNRKVNVHGTARPDWMIALELADYLGHDLGVGSVQEVHQQLVSKVAAFGDATRAALAINPDGVLLRRSSGNVSAGSAPTVPDRPGFGYRLVVSRKLYDNGSNVAHSASLAPLAPGSSLHMHPLDLDRLGAAVGAQVKVSSDRTSIVMPIVADESVTRGTVWAAWAQNGSNIGELIDSSRSVNDVKVETL
;
A
#
# COMPACT_ATOMS: atom_id res chain seq x y z
N MET A 1 3.44 -41.37 27.54
CA MET A 1 4.68 -41.17 26.78
C MET A 1 4.94 -39.66 26.69
N MET A 2 6.17 -39.21 26.96
CA MET A 2 6.55 -37.81 26.73
C MET A 2 6.80 -37.60 25.23
N VAL A 3 6.19 -36.54 24.67
CA VAL A 3 6.31 -36.17 23.26
C VAL A 3 6.48 -34.68 23.14
N VAL A 4 7.06 -34.23 22.03
CA VAL A 4 7.23 -32.82 21.72
C VAL A 4 5.96 -32.35 20.97
N SER A 5 5.20 -31.42 21.55
CA SER A 5 3.89 -31.02 21.05
C SER A 5 3.94 -30.44 19.64
N CYS A 6 5.01 -29.71 19.29
CA CYS A 6 5.16 -29.09 17.95
C CYS A 6 5.50 -30.10 16.83
N MET A 7 5.90 -31.36 17.18
CA MET A 7 6.30 -32.39 16.22
C MET A 7 5.33 -33.57 16.18
N THR A 8 4.37 -33.62 17.09
CA THR A 8 3.48 -34.78 17.25
C THR A 8 2.16 -34.49 16.53
N PRO A 9 1.82 -35.25 15.46
CA PRO A 9 0.54 -35.11 14.80
C PRO A 9 -0.62 -35.38 15.74
N VAL A 10 -1.71 -34.64 15.59
CA VAL A 10 -2.96 -34.92 16.31
C VAL A 10 -3.66 -36.14 15.72
N ALA A 11 -4.33 -36.93 16.56
CA ALA A 11 -5.09 -38.09 16.14
C ALA A 11 -6.41 -38.15 16.92
N GLU A 12 -7.42 -38.73 16.30
CA GLU A 12 -8.72 -38.95 16.94
C GLU A 12 -8.57 -39.83 18.19
N GLY A 13 -9.23 -39.45 19.30
CA GLY A 13 -9.12 -40.16 20.58
C GLY A 13 -7.82 -39.92 21.35
N GLN A 14 -6.94 -39.04 20.88
CA GLN A 14 -5.69 -38.68 21.57
C GLN A 14 -5.99 -37.92 22.86
N ILE A 15 -5.42 -38.42 23.99
CA ILE A 15 -5.51 -37.74 25.27
C ILE A 15 -4.18 -37.05 25.57
N VAL A 16 -4.20 -35.72 25.65
CA VAL A 16 -3.03 -34.88 25.98
C VAL A 16 -3.12 -34.44 27.43
N ARG A 17 -2.05 -34.64 28.20
CA ARG A 17 -1.92 -34.22 29.60
C ARG A 17 -0.67 -33.34 29.75
N THR A 18 -0.84 -32.08 30.12
CA THR A 18 0.24 -31.09 30.26
C THR A 18 0.68 -30.85 31.70
N GLU A 19 -0.07 -31.37 32.69
CA GLU A 19 0.13 -31.04 34.11
C GLU A 19 0.60 -32.23 34.97
N THR A 20 1.02 -33.35 34.35
CA THR A 20 1.61 -34.44 35.08
C THR A 20 2.97 -34.06 35.66
N ASP A 21 3.40 -34.65 36.78
CA ASP A 21 4.72 -34.38 37.37
C ASP A 21 5.85 -34.58 36.38
N GLN A 22 5.71 -35.57 35.49
CA GLN A 22 6.69 -35.82 34.42
C GLN A 22 6.71 -34.68 33.39
N ALA A 23 5.54 -34.16 33.01
CA ALA A 23 5.45 -33.01 32.08
C ALA A 23 6.02 -31.75 32.72
N LYS A 24 5.66 -31.46 33.97
CA LYS A 24 6.17 -30.29 34.72
C LYS A 24 7.69 -30.32 34.86
N ARG A 25 8.28 -31.45 35.22
CA ARG A 25 9.77 -31.59 35.28
C ARG A 25 10.42 -31.36 33.93
N ALA A 26 9.80 -31.83 32.84
CA ALA A 26 10.33 -31.61 31.50
C ALA A 26 10.21 -30.12 31.07
N GLN A 27 9.10 -29.44 31.38
CA GLN A 27 8.92 -28.02 31.15
C GLN A 27 9.96 -27.19 31.91
N GLU A 28 10.14 -27.46 33.20
CA GLU A 28 11.14 -26.80 34.04
C GLU A 28 12.56 -26.99 33.50
N GLY A 29 12.93 -28.21 33.12
CA GLY A 29 14.24 -28.48 32.52
C GLY A 29 14.47 -27.82 31.19
N ILE A 30 13.45 -27.71 30.31
CA ILE A 30 13.55 -26.99 29.04
C ILE A 30 13.74 -25.51 29.28
N VAL A 31 12.98 -24.89 30.20
CA VAL A 31 13.12 -23.46 30.54
C VAL A 31 14.51 -23.21 31.12
N GLU A 32 15.03 -24.08 32.01
CA GLU A 32 16.38 -23.95 32.54
C GLU A 32 17.45 -23.98 31.43
N LEU A 33 17.32 -24.88 30.45
CA LEU A 33 18.23 -24.94 29.30
C LEU A 33 18.17 -23.66 28.42
N LEU A 34 16.98 -23.10 28.21
CA LEU A 34 16.82 -21.85 27.46
C LEU A 34 17.44 -20.65 28.21
N LEU A 35 17.41 -20.66 29.54
CA LEU A 35 17.96 -19.59 30.37
C LEU A 35 19.47 -19.73 30.63
N ALA A 36 20.07 -20.88 30.43
CA ALA A 36 21.48 -21.16 30.76
C ALA A 36 22.43 -20.11 30.13
N ASN A 37 22.31 -19.84 28.83
CA ASN A 37 23.13 -18.83 28.14
C ASN A 37 22.37 -17.51 27.87
N HIS A 38 21.07 -17.41 28.22
CA HIS A 38 20.32 -16.18 28.01
C HIS A 38 20.87 -15.08 28.95
N PRO A 39 21.20 -13.85 28.41
CA PRO A 39 21.77 -12.80 29.20
C PRO A 39 20.79 -12.21 30.21
N LEU A 40 21.28 -11.64 31.29
CA LEU A 40 20.48 -10.97 32.32
C LEU A 40 20.10 -9.53 31.88
N ASP A 41 19.62 -9.39 30.66
CA ASP A 41 19.39 -8.13 29.98
C ASP A 41 17.95 -7.58 30.13
N CYS A 42 17.06 -8.25 30.88
CA CYS A 42 15.64 -7.84 30.94
C CYS A 42 15.42 -6.34 31.19
N PRO A 43 16.18 -5.66 32.08
CA PRO A 43 16.03 -4.22 32.32
C PRO A 43 16.40 -3.37 31.09
N VAL A 44 17.31 -3.85 30.24
CA VAL A 44 17.81 -3.16 29.02
C VAL A 44 17.37 -3.85 27.73
N CYS A 45 16.45 -4.80 27.82
CA CYS A 45 15.88 -5.52 26.68
C CYS A 45 14.57 -4.86 26.25
N ASP A 46 14.45 -4.53 24.97
CA ASP A 46 13.25 -3.91 24.41
C ASP A 46 11.99 -4.81 24.48
N LYS A 47 12.18 -6.13 24.58
CA LYS A 47 11.09 -7.12 24.75
C LYS A 47 10.66 -7.32 26.22
N GLY A 48 11.34 -6.68 27.19
CA GLY A 48 11.01 -6.80 28.61
C GLY A 48 9.58 -6.36 28.93
N GLY A 49 8.78 -7.25 29.52
CA GLY A 49 7.36 -7.04 29.82
C GLY A 49 6.36 -7.55 28.76
N GLU A 50 6.85 -7.95 27.58
CA GLU A 50 6.06 -8.63 26.54
C GLU A 50 6.83 -9.85 25.99
N CYS A 51 7.63 -10.50 26.82
CA CYS A 51 8.55 -11.57 26.45
C CYS A 51 7.98 -12.93 26.82
N PRO A 52 7.56 -13.77 25.84
CA PRO A 52 7.10 -15.12 26.12
C PRO A 52 8.08 -15.98 26.94
N LEU A 53 9.39 -15.78 26.80
CA LEU A 53 10.37 -16.48 27.63
C LEU A 53 10.26 -16.07 29.10
N GLN A 54 10.06 -14.78 29.42
CA GLN A 54 9.80 -14.33 30.79
C GLN A 54 8.54 -14.99 31.35
N ASP A 55 7.44 -14.96 30.60
CA ASP A 55 6.14 -15.50 31.04
C ASP A 55 6.26 -17.03 31.32
N GLN A 56 6.93 -17.77 30.42
CA GLN A 56 7.17 -19.20 30.61
C GLN A 56 8.11 -19.46 31.77
N ALA A 57 9.15 -18.64 31.97
CA ALA A 57 10.07 -18.78 33.09
C ALA A 57 9.38 -18.54 34.43
N PHE A 58 8.48 -17.58 34.55
CA PHE A 58 7.69 -17.32 35.74
C PHE A 58 6.66 -18.43 36.02
N SER A 59 6.03 -18.98 34.98
CA SER A 59 4.96 -19.97 35.12
C SER A 59 5.46 -21.38 35.33
N HIS A 60 6.59 -21.74 34.72
CA HIS A 60 7.05 -23.15 34.61
C HIS A 60 8.54 -23.33 34.82
N GLY A 61 9.31 -22.26 35.05
CA GLY A 61 10.75 -22.34 35.26
C GLY A 61 11.16 -22.61 36.71
N PRO A 62 12.44 -22.97 36.95
CA PRO A 62 12.98 -23.04 38.29
C PRO A 62 13.08 -21.62 38.92
N GLY A 63 12.90 -21.55 40.24
CA GLY A 63 13.03 -20.27 40.99
C GLY A 63 14.47 -19.76 41.11
N GLU A 64 15.45 -20.64 40.92
CA GLU A 64 16.88 -20.32 41.03
C GLU A 64 17.64 -20.93 39.86
N SER A 65 18.75 -20.29 39.48
CA SER A 65 19.65 -20.78 38.43
C SER A 65 20.77 -21.64 39.06
N ARG A 66 20.97 -22.83 38.50
CA ARG A 66 22.12 -23.70 38.84
C ARG A 66 23.33 -23.49 37.92
N TYR A 67 23.21 -22.62 36.93
CA TYR A 67 24.25 -22.33 35.93
C TYR A 67 25.30 -21.40 36.56
N ILE A 68 26.50 -21.88 36.67
CA ILE A 68 27.65 -21.19 37.30
C ILE A 68 28.72 -20.80 36.29
N GLU A 69 28.62 -21.29 35.05
CA GLU A 69 29.58 -20.99 34.00
C GLU A 69 29.33 -19.58 33.44
N GLU A 70 30.34 -19.03 32.76
CA GLU A 70 30.21 -17.77 32.04
C GLU A 70 29.24 -17.91 30.86
N LYS A 71 28.29 -17.00 30.75
CA LYS A 71 27.35 -16.96 29.61
C LYS A 71 28.08 -16.55 28.35
N ARG A 72 27.57 -16.97 27.18
CA ARG A 72 28.14 -16.61 25.90
C ARG A 72 28.11 -15.08 25.68
N HIS A 73 29.19 -14.57 25.08
CA HIS A 73 29.31 -13.17 24.69
C HIS A 73 29.52 -13.06 23.19
N TYR A 74 28.76 -12.17 22.57
CA TYR A 74 28.85 -11.82 21.16
C TYR A 74 28.78 -10.30 21.00
N GLU A 75 29.27 -9.78 19.89
CA GLU A 75 28.97 -8.41 19.48
C GLU A 75 27.47 -8.20 19.36
N LYS A 76 26.94 -7.15 20.01
CA LYS A 76 25.49 -6.87 20.07
C LYS A 76 25.18 -5.40 20.32
N PRO A 77 24.08 -4.88 19.74
CA PRO A 77 23.31 -5.49 18.64
C PRO A 77 24.06 -5.29 17.31
N ILE A 78 23.83 -6.18 16.36
CA ILE A 78 24.28 -5.99 14.98
C ILE A 78 23.14 -5.57 14.08
N PRO A 79 23.30 -4.57 13.18
CA PRO A 79 22.31 -4.25 12.18
C PRO A 79 22.33 -5.36 11.10
N ILE A 80 21.17 -6.00 10.88
CA ILE A 80 21.01 -6.97 9.80
C ILE A 80 20.24 -6.37 8.61
N SER A 81 19.62 -5.22 8.81
CA SER A 81 19.05 -4.33 7.80
C SER A 81 18.88 -2.93 8.39
N ASP A 82 18.43 -1.97 7.58
CA ASP A 82 18.13 -0.61 8.04
C ASP A 82 16.97 -0.57 9.06
N LEU A 83 16.13 -1.61 9.08
CA LEU A 83 14.93 -1.68 9.93
C LEU A 83 15.09 -2.61 11.15
N VAL A 84 15.99 -3.59 11.08
CA VAL A 84 16.06 -4.67 12.08
C VAL A 84 17.46 -4.85 12.64
N LEU A 85 17.53 -4.87 13.98
CA LEU A 85 18.71 -5.17 14.75
C LEU A 85 18.62 -6.58 15.34
N LEU A 86 19.75 -7.30 15.37
CA LEU A 86 19.86 -8.64 15.94
C LEU A 86 20.79 -8.63 17.15
N ASP A 87 20.31 -9.15 18.27
CA ASP A 87 21.08 -9.50 19.46
C ASP A 87 21.20 -11.03 19.55
N ARG A 88 22.37 -11.56 19.20
CA ARG A 88 22.63 -12.99 19.15
C ARG A 88 22.66 -13.66 20.53
N GLU A 89 23.02 -12.92 21.58
CA GLU A 89 23.02 -13.46 22.95
C GLU A 89 21.60 -13.73 23.45
N ARG A 90 20.62 -12.90 23.08
CA ARG A 90 19.22 -13.05 23.47
C ARG A 90 18.49 -14.11 22.65
N CYS A 91 19.07 -14.56 21.53
CA CYS A 91 18.44 -15.53 20.66
C CYS A 91 18.36 -16.92 21.31
N ILE A 92 17.16 -17.50 21.35
CA ILE A 92 16.91 -18.85 21.88
C ILE A 92 16.84 -19.92 20.78
N LEU A 93 17.22 -19.59 19.54
CA LEU A 93 17.28 -20.51 18.39
C LEU A 93 15.96 -21.22 18.10
N CYS A 94 14.82 -20.52 18.23
CA CYS A 94 13.48 -21.08 18.10
C CYS A 94 12.98 -21.25 16.67
N ASP A 95 13.77 -20.84 15.67
CA ASP A 95 13.51 -20.99 14.23
C ASP A 95 12.32 -20.15 13.66
N ARG A 96 11.61 -19.37 14.46
CA ARG A 96 10.43 -18.63 13.98
C ARG A 96 10.76 -17.63 12.87
N CYS A 97 11.86 -16.89 13.00
CA CYS A 97 12.24 -15.86 12.04
C CYS A 97 12.72 -16.44 10.70
N THR A 98 13.55 -17.49 10.73
CA THR A 98 14.07 -18.17 9.54
C THR A 98 12.96 -18.88 8.78
N ARG A 99 12.05 -19.56 9.49
CA ARG A 99 10.86 -20.18 8.90
C ARG A 99 9.88 -19.17 8.34
N PHE A 100 9.67 -18.04 9.01
CA PHE A 100 8.84 -16.97 8.46
C PHE A 100 9.44 -16.42 7.16
N ALA A 101 10.75 -16.15 7.14
CA ALA A 101 11.44 -15.60 5.98
C ALA A 101 11.34 -16.55 4.78
N ASP A 102 11.52 -17.85 4.97
CA ASP A 102 11.43 -18.87 3.92
C ASP A 102 9.99 -19.23 3.56
N GLU A 103 9.21 -19.73 4.52
CA GLU A 103 7.90 -20.35 4.30
C GLU A 103 6.81 -19.29 3.99
N VAL A 104 6.83 -18.11 4.65
CA VAL A 104 5.79 -17.10 4.52
C VAL A 104 6.21 -15.98 3.58
N ALA A 105 7.35 -15.34 3.81
CA ALA A 105 7.81 -14.22 2.98
C ALA A 105 8.36 -14.68 1.62
N GLY A 106 8.98 -15.87 1.58
CA GLY A 106 9.70 -16.36 0.41
C GLY A 106 11.01 -15.63 0.14
N ASP A 107 11.54 -14.97 1.17
CA ASP A 107 12.78 -14.20 1.16
C ASP A 107 13.73 -14.79 2.23
N ALA A 108 14.36 -15.94 1.96
CA ALA A 108 15.21 -16.68 2.91
C ALA A 108 16.57 -15.98 3.16
N LEU A 109 16.52 -14.68 3.52
CA LEU A 109 17.70 -13.83 3.75
C LEU A 109 18.27 -13.93 5.16
N ILE A 110 17.62 -14.66 6.05
CA ILE A 110 18.05 -14.92 7.42
C ILE A 110 18.01 -16.42 7.66
N HIS A 111 19.09 -17.00 8.19
CA HIS A 111 19.26 -18.45 8.28
C HIS A 111 20.12 -18.84 9.48
N PHE A 112 20.17 -20.14 9.79
CA PHE A 112 21.10 -20.69 10.77
C PHE A 112 22.47 -20.93 10.14
N THR A 113 23.51 -20.56 10.89
CA THR A 113 24.89 -20.90 10.59
C THR A 113 25.47 -21.79 11.70
N SER A 114 26.46 -22.59 11.36
CA SER A 114 27.11 -23.55 12.25
C SER A 114 26.15 -24.61 12.83
N ARG A 115 26.61 -25.38 13.80
CA ARG A 115 25.81 -26.43 14.46
C ARG A 115 26.20 -26.59 15.93
N GLY A 116 25.33 -27.26 16.70
CA GLY A 116 25.53 -27.51 18.11
C GLY A 116 25.63 -26.21 18.91
N ASN A 117 26.60 -26.13 19.81
CA ASN A 117 26.79 -24.96 20.67
C ASN A 117 27.10 -23.66 19.94
N ASN A 118 27.61 -23.75 18.70
CA ASN A 118 28.00 -22.59 17.89
C ASN A 118 26.91 -22.12 16.89
N THR A 119 25.74 -22.75 16.94
CA THR A 119 24.60 -22.35 16.09
C THR A 119 24.20 -20.91 16.36
N GLN A 120 24.07 -20.12 15.30
CA GLN A 120 23.65 -18.74 15.35
C GLN A 120 22.70 -18.42 14.19
N VAL A 121 21.84 -17.42 14.37
CA VAL A 121 21.06 -16.80 13.29
C VAL A 121 21.89 -15.67 12.70
N GLN A 122 21.99 -15.64 11.37
CA GLN A 122 22.76 -14.63 10.62
C GLN A 122 22.13 -14.36 9.26
N THR A 123 22.58 -13.28 8.60
CA THR A 123 22.36 -13.01 7.18
C THR A 123 23.52 -13.58 6.37
N PHE A 124 23.36 -13.68 5.05
CA PHE A 124 24.50 -13.97 4.17
C PHE A 124 25.47 -12.78 4.12
N PRO A 125 26.77 -13.02 3.91
CA PRO A 125 27.71 -11.94 3.65
C PRO A 125 27.23 -11.09 2.46
N ASP A 126 27.31 -9.78 2.61
CA ASP A 126 26.91 -8.78 1.60
C ASP A 126 25.43 -8.83 1.16
N GLU A 127 24.60 -9.66 1.82
CA GLU A 127 23.15 -9.74 1.60
C GLU A 127 22.41 -9.34 2.87
N PRO A 128 22.02 -8.07 3.04
CA PRO A 128 21.27 -7.63 4.21
C PRO A 128 19.86 -8.22 4.21
N PHE A 129 19.23 -8.29 5.37
CA PHE A 129 17.85 -8.73 5.53
C PHE A 129 16.85 -7.69 4.98
N SER A 130 16.89 -7.47 3.66
CA SER A 130 16.13 -6.46 2.93
C SER A 130 14.73 -6.91 2.51
N SER A 131 14.13 -7.87 3.22
CA SER A 131 12.76 -8.33 2.97
C SER A 131 11.75 -7.22 3.24
N TYR A 132 10.73 -7.09 2.40
CA TYR A 132 9.58 -6.18 2.62
C TYR A 132 8.68 -6.59 3.81
N PHE A 133 9.01 -7.68 4.48
CA PHE A 133 8.24 -8.28 5.57
C PHE A 133 9.07 -8.45 6.85
N SER A 134 10.26 -7.84 6.92
CA SER A 134 11.25 -8.05 7.97
C SER A 134 10.70 -7.74 9.38
N GLY A 135 9.84 -6.74 9.51
CA GLY A 135 9.21 -6.35 10.77
C GLY A 135 8.30 -7.42 11.40
N ASN A 136 7.81 -8.41 10.62
CA ASN A 136 7.07 -9.53 11.19
C ASN A 136 7.98 -10.44 12.01
N THR A 137 9.25 -10.60 11.65
CA THR A 137 10.20 -11.38 12.45
C THR A 137 10.43 -10.78 13.83
N VAL A 138 10.37 -9.44 13.95
CA VAL A 138 10.41 -8.73 15.24
C VAL A 138 9.16 -9.04 16.07
N GLN A 139 7.97 -8.99 15.42
CA GLN A 139 6.71 -9.25 16.09
C GLN A 139 6.62 -10.68 16.66
N ILE A 140 7.01 -11.68 15.86
CA ILE A 140 6.93 -13.11 16.25
C ILE A 140 8.12 -13.59 17.08
N CYS A 141 9.20 -12.81 17.18
CA CYS A 141 10.35 -13.19 18.00
C CYS A 141 9.93 -13.26 19.47
N PRO A 142 10.10 -14.43 20.14
CA PRO A 142 9.63 -14.61 21.51
C PRO A 142 10.52 -13.92 22.55
N VAL A 143 11.64 -13.35 22.12
CA VAL A 143 12.64 -12.68 22.97
C VAL A 143 13.12 -11.39 22.34
N GLY A 144 13.96 -10.63 23.02
CA GLY A 144 14.52 -9.37 22.47
C GLY A 144 15.72 -9.55 21.55
N ALA A 145 15.79 -10.68 20.82
CA ALA A 145 16.85 -10.94 19.85
C ALA A 145 16.68 -10.11 18.58
N LEU A 146 15.47 -10.04 18.03
CA LEU A 146 15.14 -9.16 16.89
C LEU A 146 14.35 -7.96 17.39
N THR A 147 14.81 -6.77 17.07
CA THR A 147 14.19 -5.49 17.48
C THR A 147 14.08 -4.55 16.31
N ALA A 148 12.98 -3.79 16.23
CA ALA A 148 12.78 -2.80 15.19
C ALA A 148 13.50 -1.51 15.55
N GLN A 149 14.37 -1.04 14.67
CA GLN A 149 15.13 0.20 14.89
C GLN A 149 14.22 1.41 15.15
N PRO A 150 13.10 1.63 14.42
CA PRO A 150 12.23 2.78 14.64
C PRO A 150 11.53 2.82 15.99
N TYR A 151 11.31 1.65 16.62
CA TYR A 151 10.61 1.55 17.91
C TYR A 151 11.53 1.34 19.10
N ARG A 152 12.74 0.81 18.90
CA ARG A 152 13.63 0.37 19.99
C ARG A 152 13.80 1.42 21.08
N PHE A 153 13.54 1.03 22.33
CA PHE A 153 13.64 1.86 23.55
C PHE A 153 12.72 3.09 23.60
N LYS A 154 11.62 3.11 22.82
CA LYS A 154 10.65 4.22 22.85
C LYS A 154 9.69 4.14 24.03
N ALA A 155 9.22 2.95 24.37
CA ALA A 155 8.29 2.72 25.49
C ALA A 155 8.38 1.31 26.04
N ARG A 156 7.88 1.10 27.26
CA ARG A 156 7.64 -0.23 27.81
C ARG A 156 6.20 -0.67 27.52
N PRO A 157 5.91 -1.99 27.46
CA PRO A 157 4.56 -2.48 27.12
C PRO A 157 3.45 -1.96 28.03
N TRP A 158 3.73 -1.71 29.31
CA TRP A 158 2.76 -1.16 30.26
C TRP A 158 2.54 0.35 30.12
N ASP A 159 3.39 1.05 29.38
CA ASP A 159 3.22 2.48 29.05
C ASP A 159 2.43 2.65 27.76
N LEU A 160 2.14 1.55 27.05
CA LEU A 160 1.47 1.58 25.74
C LEU A 160 -0.04 1.47 25.91
N GLU A 161 -0.73 2.41 25.30
CA GLU A 161 -2.15 2.31 25.05
C GLU A 161 -2.38 1.72 23.65
N LYS A 162 -3.38 0.83 23.53
CA LYS A 162 -3.63 0.04 22.32
C LYS A 162 -5.05 0.23 21.81
N ASN A 163 -5.20 0.45 20.51
CA ASN A 163 -6.48 0.39 19.81
C ASN A 163 -6.33 -0.42 18.53
N GLU A 164 -7.33 -1.25 18.22
CA GLU A 164 -7.39 -1.86 16.90
C GLU A 164 -7.84 -0.84 15.84
N SER A 165 -7.26 -0.94 14.67
CA SER A 165 -7.51 -0.07 13.53
C SER A 165 -7.20 -0.79 12.23
N THR A 166 -7.15 -0.05 11.12
CA THR A 166 -6.85 -0.58 9.79
C THR A 166 -5.72 0.22 9.16
N CYS A 167 -4.74 -0.47 8.57
CA CYS A 167 -3.69 0.17 7.80
C CYS A 167 -4.26 0.80 6.52
N THR A 168 -4.00 2.08 6.29
CA THR A 168 -4.47 2.84 5.12
C THR A 168 -3.40 3.09 4.07
N THR A 169 -2.22 2.46 4.21
CA THR A 169 -1.08 2.68 3.31
C THR A 169 -1.36 2.20 1.89
N CYS A 170 -2.09 1.11 1.73
CA CYS A 170 -2.58 0.58 0.46
C CYS A 170 -3.99 -0.04 0.61
N SER A 171 -4.58 -0.44 -0.50
CA SER A 171 -5.95 -0.94 -0.54
C SER A 171 -6.19 -2.34 0.03
N VAL A 172 -5.16 -3.05 0.50
CA VAL A 172 -5.37 -4.33 1.20
C VAL A 172 -6.14 -4.14 2.50
N GLY A 173 -5.91 -3.02 3.21
CA GLY A 173 -6.64 -2.72 4.45
C GLY A 173 -6.31 -3.70 5.57
N CYS A 174 -5.02 -4.02 5.80
CA CYS A 174 -4.58 -4.93 6.86
C CYS A 174 -5.05 -4.48 8.23
N ARG A 175 -5.53 -5.42 9.04
CA ARG A 175 -5.91 -5.13 10.44
C ARG A 175 -4.64 -4.95 11.28
N ILE A 176 -4.63 -3.90 12.08
CA ILE A 176 -3.50 -3.53 12.94
C ILE A 176 -3.96 -3.13 14.33
N THR A 177 -3.08 -3.32 15.30
CA THR A 177 -3.12 -2.59 16.58
C THR A 177 -2.23 -1.37 16.46
N VAL A 178 -2.78 -0.23 16.78
CA VAL A 178 -2.07 1.06 16.88
C VAL A 178 -1.69 1.26 18.34
N GLU A 179 -0.41 1.43 18.60
CA GLU A 179 0.12 1.61 19.95
C GLU A 179 0.73 3.01 20.12
N SER A 180 0.34 3.68 21.18
CA SER A 180 0.79 5.03 21.53
C SER A 180 1.22 5.13 22.99
N SER A 181 2.01 6.13 23.31
CA SER A 181 2.30 6.56 24.65
C SER A 181 2.45 8.08 24.67
N ARG A 182 1.91 8.74 25.68
CA ARG A 182 2.00 10.20 25.87
C ARG A 182 1.57 11.00 24.63
N ASP A 183 0.45 10.56 24.00
CA ASP A 183 -0.12 11.19 22.81
C ASP A 183 0.79 11.10 21.54
N GLU A 184 1.66 10.10 21.47
CA GLU A 184 2.55 9.86 20.35
C GLU A 184 2.39 8.43 19.81
N LEU A 185 2.23 8.26 18.50
CA LEU A 185 2.22 6.96 17.86
C LEU A 185 3.63 6.37 17.86
N LEU A 186 3.77 5.15 18.37
CA LEU A 186 5.07 4.54 18.54
C LEU A 186 5.25 3.24 17.76
N ARG A 187 4.16 2.49 17.53
CA ARG A 187 4.26 1.17 16.90
C ARG A 187 2.94 0.71 16.29
N TYR A 188 3.03 0.01 15.14
CA TYR A 188 1.94 -0.78 14.59
C TYR A 188 2.26 -2.26 14.67
N GLN A 189 1.30 -3.07 15.12
CA GLN A 189 1.37 -4.54 15.16
C GLN A 189 0.29 -5.13 14.27
N GLY A 190 0.59 -6.22 13.55
CA GLY A 190 -0.42 -6.94 12.80
C GLY A 190 -1.38 -7.68 13.73
N VAL A 191 -2.68 -7.54 13.45
CA VAL A 191 -3.75 -8.30 14.11
C VAL A 191 -4.11 -9.46 13.20
N ASP A 192 -4.31 -10.63 13.79
CA ASP A 192 -4.73 -11.81 13.05
C ASP A 192 -6.15 -11.61 12.52
N SER A 193 -6.25 -11.55 11.21
CA SER A 193 -7.49 -11.39 10.45
C SER A 193 -7.48 -12.39 9.30
N ASP A 194 -8.22 -13.46 9.46
CA ASP A 194 -8.30 -14.55 8.48
C ASP A 194 -8.67 -14.04 7.08
N PRO A 195 -9.69 -13.18 6.90
CA PRO A 195 -10.08 -12.72 5.58
C PRO A 195 -9.08 -11.78 4.91
N VAL A 196 -8.16 -11.16 5.66
CA VAL A 196 -7.26 -10.11 5.11
C VAL A 196 -5.79 -10.49 5.21
N ASN A 197 -5.17 -10.40 6.39
CA ASN A 197 -3.71 -10.38 6.51
C ASN A 197 -3.09 -11.46 7.41
N HIS A 198 -3.84 -12.34 8.06
CA HIS A 198 -3.33 -13.41 8.94
C HIS A 198 -2.27 -12.90 9.95
N GLY A 199 -2.43 -11.68 10.45
CA GLY A 199 -1.46 -11.05 11.35
C GLY A 199 -0.21 -10.46 10.67
N TRP A 200 -0.01 -10.64 9.38
CA TRP A 200 1.16 -10.16 8.65
C TRP A 200 1.00 -8.72 8.16
N LEU A 201 2.11 -7.96 8.18
CA LEU A 201 2.21 -6.61 7.62
C LEU A 201 3.41 -6.51 6.69
N CYS A 202 3.33 -5.64 5.69
CA CYS A 202 4.53 -5.18 5.01
C CYS A 202 5.24 -4.10 5.84
N ASP A 203 6.53 -3.95 5.63
CA ASP A 203 7.34 -3.00 6.41
C ASP A 203 6.94 -1.54 6.14
N LYS A 204 6.51 -1.21 4.92
CA LYS A 204 5.92 0.11 4.61
C LYS A 204 4.70 0.40 5.50
N GLY A 205 3.76 -0.56 5.61
CA GLY A 205 2.57 -0.41 6.45
C GLY A 205 2.88 -0.41 7.94
N ARG A 206 3.92 -1.15 8.37
CA ARG A 206 4.33 -1.28 9.76
C ARG A 206 5.03 -0.03 10.32
N PHE A 207 5.87 0.62 9.52
CA PHE A 207 6.76 1.68 9.98
C PHE A 207 6.33 3.08 9.55
N ASN A 208 5.27 3.21 8.78
CA ASN A 208 4.81 4.52 8.32
C ASN A 208 4.23 5.42 9.43
N PHE A 209 4.07 4.92 10.66
CA PHE A 209 3.65 5.74 11.81
C PHE A 209 4.57 6.95 12.04
N GLU A 210 5.84 6.87 11.62
CA GLU A 210 6.79 7.97 11.75
C GLU A 210 6.34 9.21 10.98
N SER A 211 5.62 9.06 9.86
CA SER A 211 5.12 10.19 9.09
C SER A 211 4.06 11.01 9.86
N VAL A 212 3.32 10.38 10.78
CA VAL A 212 2.27 11.05 11.55
C VAL A 212 2.84 12.11 12.50
N LYS A 213 4.01 11.85 13.08
CA LYS A 213 4.68 12.76 14.02
C LYS A 213 5.83 13.57 13.41
N ASN A 214 5.95 13.59 12.08
CA ASN A 214 6.99 14.33 11.40
C ASN A 214 6.81 15.85 11.60
N ASP A 215 7.90 16.55 11.92
CA ASP A 215 7.90 18.00 12.20
C ASP A 215 7.54 18.87 10.98
N GLN A 216 7.55 18.32 9.77
CA GLN A 216 7.14 19.00 8.54
C GLN A 216 5.62 18.99 8.32
N ARG A 217 4.85 18.42 9.26
CA ARG A 217 3.38 18.43 9.23
C ARG A 217 2.83 19.85 9.21
N LEU A 218 1.79 20.07 8.42
CA LEU A 218 1.01 21.30 8.47
C LEU A 218 0.25 21.38 9.80
N THR A 219 0.41 22.50 10.51
CA THR A 219 -0.14 22.71 11.86
C THR A 219 -1.26 23.73 11.91
N GLU A 220 -1.28 24.65 10.95
CA GLU A 220 -2.23 25.77 10.90
C GLU A 220 -2.60 26.12 9.46
N PRO A 221 -3.79 26.72 9.24
CA PRO A 221 -4.20 27.16 7.92
C PRO A 221 -3.29 28.27 7.40
N MET A 222 -3.10 28.30 6.09
CA MET A 222 -2.32 29.33 5.40
C MET A 222 -3.11 29.92 4.25
N VAL A 223 -2.91 31.20 4.00
CA VAL A 223 -3.47 31.93 2.86
C VAL A 223 -2.34 32.66 2.13
N LYS A 224 -2.40 32.68 0.81
CA LYS A 224 -1.42 33.38 -0.01
C LYS A 224 -1.54 34.89 0.13
N HIS A 225 -0.47 35.53 0.57
CA HIS A 225 -0.34 36.98 0.65
C HIS A 225 0.97 37.41 -0.02
N ASN A 226 0.89 38.33 -0.98
CA ASN A 226 2.06 38.80 -1.76
C ASN A 226 2.91 37.66 -2.36
N GLY A 227 2.26 36.58 -2.82
CA GLY A 227 2.91 35.45 -3.47
C GLY A 227 3.46 34.36 -2.53
N ALA A 228 3.39 34.54 -1.20
CA ALA A 228 3.81 33.58 -0.19
C ALA A 228 2.62 33.08 0.65
N LEU A 229 2.63 31.80 1.07
CA LEU A 229 1.68 31.25 2.02
C LEU A 229 2.04 31.74 3.42
N VAL A 230 1.08 32.35 4.11
CA VAL A 230 1.23 32.92 5.48
C VAL A 230 0.20 32.30 6.38
N PRO A 231 0.60 31.90 7.61
CA PRO A 231 -0.33 31.39 8.62
C PRO A 231 -1.50 32.36 8.91
N THR A 232 -2.69 31.81 9.10
CA THR A 232 -3.90 32.58 9.40
C THR A 232 -4.88 31.77 10.28
N SER A 233 -5.99 32.41 10.70
CA SER A 233 -7.05 31.70 11.41
C SER A 233 -7.89 30.84 10.48
N TRP A 234 -8.51 29.78 11.02
CA TRP A 234 -9.45 28.94 10.26
C TRP A 234 -10.59 29.75 9.63
N SER A 235 -11.18 30.70 10.37
CA SER A 235 -12.26 31.55 9.85
C SER A 235 -11.82 32.40 8.65
N SER A 236 -10.61 32.95 8.70
CA SER A 236 -10.05 33.71 7.59
C SER A 236 -9.76 32.83 6.38
N ALA A 237 -9.16 31.65 6.59
CA ALA A 237 -8.85 30.72 5.51
C ALA A 237 -10.11 30.18 4.84
N LEU A 238 -11.13 29.75 5.62
CA LEU A 238 -12.40 29.26 5.08
C LEU A 238 -13.18 30.34 4.35
N SER A 239 -13.22 31.58 4.90
CA SER A 239 -13.84 32.70 4.21
C SER A 239 -13.14 33.02 2.89
N THR A 240 -11.80 32.97 2.86
CA THR A 240 -11.05 33.18 1.61
C THR A 240 -11.34 32.07 0.60
N ALA A 241 -11.29 30.81 1.01
CA ALA A 241 -11.60 29.66 0.15
C ALA A 241 -13.03 29.75 -0.41
N ALA A 242 -14.03 30.05 0.43
CA ALA A 242 -15.42 30.21 0.02
C ALA A 242 -15.59 31.35 -1.00
N ASN A 243 -14.91 32.48 -0.80
CA ASN A 243 -14.94 33.59 -1.75
C ASN A 243 -14.36 33.20 -3.11
N LEU A 244 -13.23 32.48 -3.16
CA LEU A 244 -12.62 32.02 -4.41
C LEU A 244 -13.54 31.03 -5.14
N ILE A 245 -14.16 30.09 -4.43
CA ILE A 245 -15.13 29.16 -5.01
C ILE A 245 -16.37 29.90 -5.53
N SER A 246 -16.96 30.77 -4.70
CA SER A 246 -18.14 31.56 -5.10
C SER A 246 -17.87 32.41 -6.32
N GLN A 247 -16.70 33.03 -6.42
CA GLN A 247 -16.30 33.83 -7.57
C GLN A 247 -16.19 32.95 -8.82
N ALA A 248 -15.52 31.79 -8.74
CA ALA A 248 -15.40 30.86 -9.86
C ALA A 248 -16.78 30.37 -10.34
N VAL A 249 -17.67 30.01 -9.42
CA VAL A 249 -19.04 29.56 -9.74
C VAL A 249 -19.87 30.69 -10.35
N LYS A 250 -19.77 31.90 -9.81
CA LYS A 250 -20.52 33.08 -10.32
C LYS A 250 -20.10 33.45 -11.72
N ASP A 251 -18.80 33.44 -12.01
CA ASP A 251 -18.27 33.91 -13.29
C ASP A 251 -18.37 32.85 -14.39
N ASN A 252 -18.20 31.57 -14.07
CA ASN A 252 -18.03 30.51 -15.05
C ASN A 252 -18.94 29.28 -14.80
N GLY A 253 -19.80 29.30 -13.77
CA GLY A 253 -20.67 28.19 -13.39
C GLY A 253 -19.96 27.12 -12.58
N ALA A 254 -20.73 26.20 -11.97
CA ALA A 254 -20.21 25.13 -11.11
C ALA A 254 -19.21 24.21 -11.82
N GLN A 255 -19.29 24.08 -13.14
CA GLN A 255 -18.38 23.27 -13.95
C GLN A 255 -16.95 23.85 -14.03
N SER A 256 -16.74 25.09 -13.58
CA SER A 256 -15.41 25.69 -13.47
C SER A 256 -14.66 25.31 -12.19
N VAL A 257 -15.33 24.59 -11.29
CA VAL A 257 -14.74 24.03 -10.07
C VAL A 257 -14.48 22.53 -10.26
N ALA A 258 -13.32 22.07 -9.80
CA ALA A 258 -12.98 20.65 -9.81
C ALA A 258 -12.39 20.21 -8.47
N ILE A 259 -12.56 18.92 -8.14
CA ILE A 259 -12.02 18.30 -6.93
C ILE A 259 -11.18 17.10 -7.34
N ILE A 260 -9.94 17.04 -6.88
CA ILE A 260 -9.01 15.91 -7.12
C ILE A 260 -8.50 15.36 -5.79
N GLY A 261 -8.60 14.03 -5.59
CA GLY A 261 -8.11 13.35 -4.40
C GLY A 261 -9.21 12.84 -3.47
N GLY A 262 -8.88 12.61 -2.18
CA GLY A 262 -9.79 12.10 -1.17
C GLY A 262 -9.71 10.59 -0.91
N ALA A 263 -9.00 9.81 -1.73
CA ALA A 263 -8.82 8.36 -1.54
C ALA A 263 -7.85 7.98 -0.39
N ARG A 264 -7.26 8.95 0.28
CA ARG A 264 -6.42 8.76 1.49
C ARG A 264 -7.18 9.03 2.79
N GLY A 265 -8.39 9.60 2.68
CA GLY A 265 -9.29 9.86 3.80
C GLY A 265 -10.13 8.65 4.21
N THR A 266 -11.08 8.89 5.11
CA THR A 266 -12.09 7.90 5.51
C THR A 266 -13.26 7.86 4.52
N ASN A 267 -14.16 6.91 4.66
CA ASN A 267 -15.42 6.89 3.90
C ASN A 267 -16.26 8.14 4.23
N GLU A 268 -16.22 8.56 5.47
CA GLU A 268 -16.93 9.76 5.97
C GLU A 268 -16.33 11.04 5.37
N ASP A 269 -15.00 11.12 5.24
CA ASP A 269 -14.33 12.22 4.56
C ASP A 269 -14.77 12.28 3.09
N ALA A 270 -14.70 11.14 2.39
CA ALA A 270 -15.08 11.06 0.98
C ALA A 270 -16.57 11.37 0.75
N TYR A 271 -17.45 10.91 1.63
CA TYR A 271 -18.88 11.17 1.53
C TYR A 271 -19.21 12.64 1.79
N ALA A 272 -18.58 13.27 2.80
CA ALA A 272 -18.78 14.70 3.08
C ALA A 272 -18.36 15.56 1.88
N TRP A 273 -17.23 15.26 1.23
CA TRP A 273 -16.81 15.96 0.00
C TRP A 273 -17.70 15.65 -1.19
N SER A 274 -18.30 14.46 -1.26
CA SER A 274 -19.33 14.14 -2.26
C SER A 274 -20.60 14.99 -2.05
N LEU A 275 -21.06 15.13 -0.81
CA LEU A 275 -22.18 16.03 -0.46
C LEU A 275 -21.86 17.49 -0.80
N PHE A 276 -20.65 17.95 -0.50
CA PHE A 276 -20.16 19.28 -0.85
C PHE A 276 -20.23 19.51 -2.37
N ALA A 277 -19.71 18.56 -3.16
CA ALA A 277 -19.75 18.64 -4.61
C ALA A 277 -21.20 18.70 -5.16
N GLN A 278 -22.08 17.86 -4.61
CA GLN A 278 -23.50 17.83 -4.99
C GLN A 278 -24.21 19.14 -4.65
N ALA A 279 -23.99 19.71 -3.45
CA ALA A 279 -24.60 20.96 -3.04
C ALA A 279 -24.24 22.13 -3.94
N LEU A 280 -23.01 22.17 -4.48
CA LEU A 280 -22.52 23.16 -5.39
C LEU A 280 -22.79 22.86 -6.88
N GLY A 281 -23.27 21.64 -7.24
CA GLY A 281 -23.43 21.19 -8.60
C GLY A 281 -22.10 20.90 -9.33
N VAL A 282 -21.01 20.62 -8.59
CA VAL A 282 -19.71 20.26 -9.15
C VAL A 282 -19.71 18.81 -9.60
N THR A 283 -19.35 18.56 -10.88
CA THR A 283 -19.29 17.22 -11.48
C THR A 283 -17.88 16.83 -11.94
N ASN A 284 -16.92 17.73 -11.81
CA ASN A 284 -15.51 17.44 -12.13
C ASN A 284 -14.79 16.92 -10.89
N VAL A 285 -15.02 15.66 -10.52
CA VAL A 285 -14.49 15.06 -9.29
C VAL A 285 -13.81 13.71 -9.58
N ASP A 286 -12.58 13.51 -9.11
CA ASP A 286 -11.88 12.22 -9.20
C ASP A 286 -10.95 11.98 -8.01
N ALA A 287 -11.06 10.78 -7.43
CA ALA A 287 -10.24 10.36 -6.30
C ALA A 287 -9.03 9.49 -6.69
N GLN A 288 -8.92 9.03 -7.93
CA GLN A 288 -7.94 8.00 -8.34
C GLN A 288 -6.59 8.56 -8.80
N LEU A 289 -6.50 9.83 -9.21
CA LEU A 289 -5.27 10.47 -9.70
C LEU A 289 -4.66 9.77 -10.93
N ASP A 290 -5.49 9.23 -11.82
CA ASP A 290 -5.11 8.62 -13.10
C ASP A 290 -4.15 7.40 -12.99
N ASP A 291 -4.06 6.76 -11.83
CA ASP A 291 -3.20 5.58 -11.64
C ASP A 291 -3.98 4.27 -11.37
N GLY A 292 -5.31 4.32 -11.42
CA GLY A 292 -6.20 3.17 -11.27
C GLY A 292 -6.83 2.69 -12.57
N LEU A 293 -7.81 1.81 -12.42
CA LEU A 293 -8.72 1.39 -13.49
C LEU A 293 -10.02 2.20 -13.42
N PRO A 294 -10.79 2.30 -14.53
CA PRO A 294 -12.11 2.92 -14.52
C PRO A 294 -13.02 2.32 -13.45
N ALA A 295 -13.88 3.13 -12.83
CA ALA A 295 -14.81 2.69 -11.80
C ALA A 295 -15.77 1.56 -12.30
N SER A 296 -15.95 1.43 -13.62
CA SER A 296 -16.72 0.35 -14.26
C SER A 296 -16.18 -1.05 -13.90
N VAL A 297 -14.92 -1.20 -13.49
CA VAL A 297 -14.36 -2.48 -13.05
C VAL A 297 -15.12 -3.08 -11.86
N PHE A 298 -15.77 -2.24 -11.05
CA PHE A 298 -16.59 -2.68 -9.92
C PHE A 298 -17.97 -3.22 -10.33
N GLY A 299 -18.38 -3.08 -11.58
CA GLY A 299 -19.60 -3.66 -12.12
C GLY A 299 -19.51 -5.16 -12.44
N TYR A 300 -18.31 -5.74 -12.53
CA TYR A 300 -18.14 -7.20 -12.63
C TYR A 300 -18.45 -7.90 -11.29
N ASN A 301 -18.75 -9.20 -11.34
CA ASN A 301 -18.86 -10.01 -10.13
C ASN A 301 -17.55 -9.98 -9.34
N GLN A 302 -17.59 -9.42 -8.14
CA GLN A 302 -16.41 -9.18 -7.33
C GLN A 302 -15.97 -10.41 -6.54
N ALA A 303 -14.67 -10.64 -6.45
CA ALA A 303 -14.07 -11.63 -5.55
C ALA A 303 -13.62 -10.99 -4.21
N THR A 304 -13.45 -11.83 -3.19
CA THR A 304 -12.71 -11.46 -1.97
C THR A 304 -11.26 -11.92 -2.07
N ILE A 305 -10.41 -11.42 -1.15
CA ILE A 305 -9.02 -11.88 -0.99
C ILE A 305 -8.99 -13.38 -0.73
N ASP A 306 -9.88 -13.88 0.14
CA ASP A 306 -10.00 -15.32 0.42
C ASP A 306 -10.42 -16.13 -0.79
N GLN A 307 -11.39 -15.63 -1.57
CA GLN A 307 -11.80 -16.29 -2.80
C GLN A 307 -10.64 -16.36 -3.79
N ALA A 308 -9.83 -15.31 -3.92
CA ALA A 308 -8.64 -15.32 -4.76
C ALA A 308 -7.59 -16.33 -4.27
N ALA A 309 -7.32 -16.37 -2.95
CA ALA A 309 -6.36 -17.30 -2.35
C ALA A 309 -6.81 -18.77 -2.36
N ASN A 310 -8.09 -19.06 -2.60
CA ASN A 310 -8.65 -20.42 -2.63
C ASN A 310 -9.25 -20.80 -4.00
N ALA A 311 -9.09 -19.95 -5.02
CA ALA A 311 -9.55 -20.25 -6.36
C ALA A 311 -8.75 -21.37 -7.01
N THR A 312 -9.40 -22.20 -7.84
CA THR A 312 -8.71 -23.25 -8.61
C THR A 312 -7.69 -22.64 -9.60
N THR A 313 -8.06 -21.49 -10.18
CA THR A 313 -7.19 -20.74 -11.10
C THR A 313 -7.27 -19.25 -10.78
N VAL A 314 -6.14 -18.59 -10.69
CA VAL A 314 -6.05 -17.12 -10.58
C VAL A 314 -5.36 -16.59 -11.84
N ILE A 315 -6.01 -15.66 -12.51
CA ILE A 315 -5.45 -14.96 -13.67
C ILE A 315 -5.01 -13.57 -13.21
N LEU A 316 -3.73 -13.25 -13.42
CA LEU A 316 -3.13 -11.99 -12.98
C LEU A 316 -2.95 -11.08 -14.21
N LEU A 317 -3.76 -10.03 -14.28
CA LEU A 317 -3.63 -8.89 -15.18
C LEU A 317 -3.31 -7.66 -14.30
N SER A 318 -2.23 -7.72 -13.53
CA SER A 318 -1.99 -6.80 -12.43
C SER A 318 -0.56 -6.27 -12.40
N PRO A 319 -0.30 -5.17 -11.70
CA PRO A 319 1.06 -4.75 -11.41
C PRO A 319 1.78 -5.79 -10.53
N ASP A 320 3.06 -5.57 -10.25
CA ASP A 320 3.79 -6.41 -9.30
C ASP A 320 3.16 -6.29 -7.89
N LEU A 321 2.45 -7.33 -7.49
CA LEU A 321 1.76 -7.38 -6.20
C LEU A 321 2.73 -7.33 -5.01
N LYS A 322 3.97 -7.80 -5.16
CA LYS A 322 4.99 -7.70 -4.09
C LYS A 322 5.33 -6.24 -3.81
N GLU A 323 5.31 -5.41 -4.85
CA GLU A 323 5.63 -3.99 -4.76
C GLU A 323 4.42 -3.13 -4.36
N GLU A 324 3.22 -3.41 -4.87
CA GLU A 324 2.06 -2.54 -4.65
C GLU A 324 1.13 -3.01 -3.53
N LEU A 325 0.86 -4.33 -3.44
CA LEU A 325 -0.04 -4.95 -2.46
C LEU A 325 0.62 -6.16 -1.78
N PRO A 326 1.68 -5.95 -0.98
CA PRO A 326 2.55 -7.05 -0.51
C PRO A 326 1.82 -8.16 0.25
N ILE A 327 0.76 -7.85 0.98
CA ILE A 327 0.01 -8.88 1.71
C ILE A 327 -0.87 -9.71 0.78
N LEU A 328 -1.45 -9.14 -0.26
CA LEU A 328 -2.12 -9.92 -1.30
C LEU A 328 -1.13 -10.85 -2.03
N TYR A 329 0.10 -10.36 -2.30
CA TYR A 329 1.17 -11.22 -2.80
C TYR A 329 1.43 -12.43 -1.88
N LEU A 330 1.55 -12.24 -0.56
CA LEU A 330 1.74 -13.36 0.38
C LEU A 330 0.60 -14.37 0.32
N ARG A 331 -0.66 -13.90 0.23
CA ARG A 331 -1.85 -14.76 0.14
C ARG A 331 -1.85 -15.62 -1.14
N LEU A 332 -1.51 -15.04 -2.29
CA LEU A 332 -1.46 -15.74 -3.59
C LEU A 332 -0.22 -16.65 -3.70
N ARG A 333 0.92 -16.20 -3.17
CA ARG A 333 2.12 -17.03 -3.07
C ARG A 333 1.85 -18.31 -2.27
N ASP A 334 1.28 -18.17 -1.07
CA ASP A 334 0.91 -19.31 -0.22
C ASP A 334 -0.07 -20.27 -0.92
N ALA A 335 -1.04 -19.73 -1.65
CA ALA A 335 -1.98 -20.53 -2.43
C ALA A 335 -1.28 -21.36 -3.53
N SER A 336 -0.29 -20.79 -4.20
CA SER A 336 0.49 -21.47 -5.23
C SER A 336 1.45 -22.51 -4.63
N GLU A 337 2.24 -22.14 -3.62
CA GLU A 337 3.19 -23.03 -2.94
C GLU A 337 2.51 -24.26 -2.36
N LYS A 338 1.36 -24.09 -1.72
CA LYS A 338 0.54 -25.19 -1.20
C LYS A 338 -0.28 -25.91 -2.29
N LYS A 339 -0.06 -25.58 -3.56
CA LYS A 339 -0.74 -26.19 -4.73
C LYS A 339 -2.27 -26.14 -4.67
N ARG A 340 -2.84 -25.16 -3.96
CA ARG A 340 -4.30 -24.93 -3.95
C ARG A 340 -4.76 -24.23 -5.22
N SER A 341 -3.94 -23.31 -5.75
CA SER A 341 -4.26 -22.49 -6.91
C SER A 341 -3.19 -22.60 -7.99
N LYS A 342 -3.60 -22.52 -9.26
CA LYS A 342 -2.69 -22.30 -10.38
C LYS A 342 -2.75 -20.83 -10.79
N LEU A 343 -1.61 -20.16 -10.74
CA LEU A 343 -1.48 -18.77 -11.15
C LEU A 343 -1.09 -18.68 -12.62
N ILE A 344 -1.83 -17.91 -13.41
CA ILE A 344 -1.53 -17.55 -14.79
C ILE A 344 -1.25 -16.05 -14.81
N GLU A 345 -0.01 -15.67 -15.05
CA GLU A 345 0.44 -14.28 -15.00
C GLU A 345 0.63 -13.73 -16.41
N PHE A 346 0.17 -12.50 -16.63
CA PHE A 346 0.46 -11.69 -17.80
C PHE A 346 1.10 -10.38 -17.34
N ALA A 347 2.36 -10.16 -17.68
CA ALA A 347 3.10 -8.99 -17.21
C ALA A 347 4.06 -8.46 -18.27
N PRO A 348 4.26 -7.13 -18.38
CA PRO A 348 5.23 -6.55 -19.32
C PRO A 348 6.69 -6.75 -18.87
N LYS A 349 6.89 -7.12 -17.60
CA LYS A 349 8.17 -7.40 -16.94
C LYS A 349 7.94 -8.49 -15.89
N GLN A 350 8.95 -9.31 -15.60
CA GLN A 350 8.85 -10.28 -14.51
C GLN A 350 8.58 -9.57 -13.18
N THR A 351 7.70 -10.17 -12.37
CA THR A 351 7.26 -9.66 -11.08
C THR A 351 7.70 -10.57 -9.93
N GLY A 352 7.44 -10.16 -8.69
CA GLY A 352 7.70 -10.99 -7.52
C GLY A 352 6.94 -12.33 -7.51
N ILE A 353 5.80 -12.43 -8.22
CA ILE A 353 4.99 -13.65 -8.28
C ILE A 353 5.40 -14.59 -9.43
N THR A 354 6.18 -14.13 -10.41
CA THR A 354 6.53 -14.89 -11.62
C THR A 354 7.09 -16.28 -11.30
N ARG A 355 7.98 -16.40 -10.32
CA ARG A 355 8.60 -17.69 -9.93
C ARG A 355 7.62 -18.69 -9.29
N TYR A 356 6.45 -18.23 -8.87
CA TYR A 356 5.38 -19.04 -8.28
C TYR A 356 4.23 -19.29 -9.26
N ALA A 357 4.26 -18.64 -10.42
CA ALA A 357 3.23 -18.80 -11.44
C ALA A 357 3.34 -20.18 -12.11
N TRP A 358 2.20 -20.89 -12.27
CA TRP A 358 2.13 -22.09 -13.09
C TRP A 358 2.41 -21.77 -14.56
N LYS A 359 1.98 -20.59 -15.02
CA LYS A 359 2.28 -20.05 -16.35
C LYS A 359 2.50 -18.54 -16.22
N SER A 360 3.64 -18.06 -16.64
CA SER A 360 3.91 -16.63 -16.82
C SER A 360 4.12 -16.32 -18.28
N VAL A 361 3.48 -15.25 -18.77
CA VAL A 361 3.51 -14.83 -20.17
C VAL A 361 3.87 -13.35 -20.21
N ALA A 362 5.02 -13.06 -20.78
CA ALA A 362 5.44 -11.68 -21.02
C ALA A 362 4.72 -11.09 -22.24
N TYR A 363 4.40 -9.80 -22.19
CA TYR A 363 3.86 -9.07 -23.31
C TYR A 363 4.57 -7.73 -23.52
N GLU A 364 4.62 -7.26 -24.75
CA GLU A 364 5.06 -5.90 -25.08
C GLU A 364 3.87 -4.94 -24.90
N PRO A 365 4.06 -3.72 -24.33
CA PRO A 365 2.99 -2.73 -24.21
C PRO A 365 2.21 -2.52 -25.52
N GLY A 366 0.88 -2.52 -25.43
CA GLY A 366 -0.04 -2.50 -26.56
C GLY A 366 -0.46 -3.88 -27.07
N ASN A 367 0.23 -4.97 -26.70
CA ASN A 367 -0.07 -6.31 -27.19
C ASN A 367 -0.78 -7.21 -26.16
N GLN A 368 -1.15 -6.66 -24.99
CA GLN A 368 -1.71 -7.42 -23.89
C GLN A 368 -2.94 -8.24 -24.28
N VAL A 369 -3.88 -7.63 -24.98
CA VAL A 369 -5.15 -8.28 -25.38
C VAL A 369 -4.93 -9.51 -26.26
N ALA A 370 -4.08 -9.37 -27.29
CA ALA A 370 -3.78 -10.46 -28.23
C ALA A 370 -3.05 -11.62 -27.53
N VAL A 371 -2.10 -11.28 -26.63
CA VAL A 371 -1.35 -12.29 -25.86
C VAL A 371 -2.28 -13.03 -24.90
N VAL A 372 -3.17 -12.32 -24.19
CA VAL A 372 -4.18 -12.94 -23.30
C VAL A 372 -5.09 -13.86 -24.08
N ALA A 373 -5.67 -13.38 -25.19
CA ALA A 373 -6.61 -14.19 -26.02
C ALA A 373 -5.94 -15.43 -26.59
N SER A 374 -4.73 -15.31 -27.14
CA SER A 374 -3.99 -16.46 -27.70
C SER A 374 -3.59 -17.47 -26.62
N THR A 375 -3.18 -17.00 -25.45
CA THR A 375 -2.83 -17.89 -24.32
C THR A 375 -4.05 -18.65 -23.81
N LEU A 376 -5.19 -17.98 -23.66
CA LEU A 376 -6.42 -18.64 -23.19
C LEU A 376 -6.99 -19.63 -24.22
N ALA A 377 -6.65 -19.50 -25.50
CA ALA A 377 -7.01 -20.44 -26.55
C ALA A 377 -6.14 -21.72 -26.56
N ASP A 378 -5.00 -21.74 -25.84
CA ASP A 378 -4.20 -22.97 -25.65
C ASP A 378 -5.03 -24.03 -24.93
N ALA A 379 -5.07 -25.25 -25.49
CA ALA A 379 -5.89 -26.34 -24.99
C ALA A 379 -5.63 -26.69 -23.51
N THR A 380 -4.36 -26.60 -23.07
CA THR A 380 -3.97 -26.91 -21.67
C THR A 380 -4.46 -25.83 -20.72
N ILE A 381 -4.33 -24.55 -21.13
CA ILE A 381 -4.79 -23.40 -20.37
C ILE A 381 -6.32 -23.38 -20.31
N ALA A 382 -6.99 -23.54 -21.45
CA ALA A 382 -8.46 -23.59 -21.53
C ALA A 382 -9.02 -24.70 -20.64
N ALA A 383 -8.43 -25.90 -20.67
CA ALA A 383 -8.81 -27.02 -19.83
C ALA A 383 -8.59 -26.74 -18.33
N GLN A 384 -7.60 -25.94 -17.96
CA GLN A 384 -7.38 -25.53 -16.57
C GLN A 384 -8.39 -24.47 -16.14
N VAL A 385 -8.65 -23.46 -16.97
CA VAL A 385 -9.63 -22.39 -16.71
C VAL A 385 -11.07 -22.95 -16.57
N ALA A 386 -11.38 -24.03 -17.29
CA ALA A 386 -12.66 -24.73 -17.18
C ALA A 386 -12.82 -25.55 -15.89
N LYS A 387 -11.76 -25.70 -15.06
CA LYS A 387 -11.78 -26.48 -13.81
C LYS A 387 -12.13 -25.63 -12.60
N GLY A 388 -13.36 -25.57 -12.21
CA GLY A 388 -13.74 -24.96 -10.91
C GLY A 388 -13.73 -23.42 -10.93
N SER A 389 -13.34 -22.80 -9.82
CA SER A 389 -13.41 -21.36 -9.64
C SER A 389 -12.24 -20.63 -10.31
N VAL A 390 -12.56 -19.52 -10.96
CA VAL A 390 -11.57 -18.61 -11.57
C VAL A 390 -11.72 -17.23 -10.96
N VAL A 391 -10.61 -16.66 -10.50
CA VAL A 391 -10.53 -15.27 -10.04
C VAL A 391 -9.56 -14.51 -10.93
N VAL A 392 -9.96 -13.33 -11.41
CA VAL A 392 -9.12 -12.40 -12.14
C VAL A 392 -8.67 -11.29 -11.20
N VAL A 393 -7.39 -11.22 -10.91
CA VAL A 393 -6.79 -10.10 -10.20
C VAL A 393 -6.35 -9.08 -11.24
N VAL A 394 -7.01 -7.93 -11.27
CA VAL A 394 -6.84 -6.96 -12.35
C VAL A 394 -6.43 -5.60 -11.83
N GLY A 395 -5.41 -5.00 -12.45
CA GLY A 395 -4.90 -3.68 -12.11
C GLY A 395 -3.95 -3.16 -13.19
N ARG A 396 -3.46 -1.96 -13.02
CA ARG A 396 -2.65 -1.28 -14.02
C ARG A 396 -1.18 -1.70 -13.92
N ALA A 397 -0.74 -2.62 -14.77
CA ALA A 397 0.62 -3.14 -14.77
C ALA A 397 1.66 -2.14 -15.34
N ASN A 398 1.23 -1.24 -16.22
CA ASN A 398 2.08 -0.23 -16.86
C ASN A 398 1.41 1.15 -16.84
N LEU A 399 2.03 2.13 -16.18
CA LEU A 399 1.53 3.51 -16.13
C LEU A 399 1.78 4.29 -17.44
N ALA A 400 2.71 3.84 -18.27
CA ALA A 400 3.00 4.43 -19.58
C ALA A 400 2.08 3.91 -20.71
N GLU A 401 1.04 3.14 -20.37
CA GLU A 401 0.07 2.56 -21.28
C GLU A 401 -1.34 3.01 -20.92
N ASP A 402 -2.25 3.05 -21.87
CA ASP A 402 -3.66 3.35 -21.62
C ASP A 402 -4.35 2.21 -20.87
N ASP A 403 -5.18 2.52 -19.89
CA ASP A 403 -5.87 1.54 -19.04
C ASP A 403 -6.91 0.69 -19.79
N SER A 404 -7.39 1.17 -20.94
CA SER A 404 -8.31 0.43 -21.79
C SER A 404 -7.72 -0.88 -22.35
N PHE A 405 -6.39 -1.02 -22.47
CA PHE A 405 -5.77 -2.31 -22.80
C PHE A 405 -6.00 -3.35 -21.72
N THR A 406 -5.85 -2.96 -20.46
CA THR A 406 -6.11 -3.86 -19.32
C THR A 406 -7.60 -4.22 -19.23
N MET A 407 -8.49 -3.25 -19.46
CA MET A 407 -9.93 -3.52 -19.46
C MET A 407 -10.35 -4.43 -20.62
N ALA A 408 -9.83 -4.23 -21.82
CA ALA A 408 -10.09 -5.11 -22.95
C ALA A 408 -9.48 -6.52 -22.77
N ALA A 409 -8.33 -6.63 -22.10
CA ALA A 409 -7.76 -7.92 -21.72
C ALA A 409 -8.64 -8.63 -20.66
N LEU A 410 -9.21 -7.90 -19.71
CA LEU A 410 -10.19 -8.44 -18.77
C LEU A 410 -11.42 -8.97 -19.50
N ASP A 411 -11.97 -8.24 -20.48
CA ASP A 411 -13.09 -8.72 -21.31
C ASP A 411 -12.75 -10.00 -22.05
N ALA A 412 -11.54 -10.13 -22.59
CA ALA A 412 -11.07 -11.36 -23.23
C ALA A 412 -11.04 -12.54 -22.23
N VAL A 413 -10.63 -12.31 -20.98
CA VAL A 413 -10.72 -13.34 -19.93
C VAL A 413 -12.16 -13.67 -19.59
N MET A 414 -13.03 -12.68 -19.43
CA MET A 414 -14.44 -12.89 -19.11
C MET A 414 -15.20 -13.63 -20.23
N ALA A 415 -14.79 -13.43 -21.50
CA ALA A 415 -15.32 -14.20 -22.63
C ALA A 415 -14.90 -15.68 -22.57
N ALA A 416 -13.65 -15.96 -22.17
CA ALA A 416 -13.11 -17.32 -22.02
C ALA A 416 -13.60 -18.01 -20.71
N ALA A 417 -13.90 -17.25 -19.67
CA ALA A 417 -14.35 -17.72 -18.36
C ALA A 417 -15.54 -16.88 -17.85
N PRO A 418 -16.76 -17.08 -18.37
CA PRO A 418 -17.91 -16.21 -18.06
C PRO A 418 -18.35 -16.20 -16.59
N ASN A 419 -17.96 -17.22 -15.83
CA ASN A 419 -18.25 -17.33 -14.39
C ASN A 419 -17.10 -16.83 -13.51
N ALA A 420 -16.04 -16.26 -14.08
CA ALA A 420 -14.95 -15.71 -13.32
C ALA A 420 -15.42 -14.52 -12.48
N THR A 421 -14.78 -14.34 -11.32
CA THR A 421 -14.97 -13.18 -10.46
C THR A 421 -13.74 -12.30 -10.50
N VAL A 422 -13.88 -11.01 -10.22
CA VAL A 422 -12.85 -10.00 -10.40
C VAL A 422 -12.44 -9.43 -9.05
N LEU A 423 -11.14 -9.36 -8.78
CA LEU A 423 -10.56 -8.66 -7.64
C LEU A 423 -9.73 -7.49 -8.18
N PRO A 424 -10.25 -6.25 -8.13
CA PRO A 424 -9.53 -5.08 -8.63
C PRO A 424 -8.34 -4.72 -7.73
N VAL A 425 -7.19 -4.50 -8.33
CA VAL A 425 -6.01 -3.93 -7.68
C VAL A 425 -6.09 -2.41 -7.79
N ILE A 426 -6.33 -1.77 -6.66
CA ILE A 426 -6.38 -0.33 -6.50
C ILE A 426 -5.31 0.09 -5.50
N ARG A 427 -4.70 1.26 -5.68
CA ARG A 427 -3.48 1.59 -4.94
C ARG A 427 -3.72 2.12 -3.53
N ARG A 428 -4.49 3.20 -3.41
CA ARG A 428 -4.64 3.93 -2.14
C ARG A 428 -5.65 3.26 -1.22
N GLY A 429 -5.49 3.50 0.09
CA GLY A 429 -6.21 2.76 1.13
C GLY A 429 -7.72 2.80 1.03
N ASN A 430 -8.31 3.89 0.52
CA ASN A 430 -9.76 4.08 0.47
C ASN A 430 -10.30 4.47 -0.93
N VAL A 431 -9.63 4.08 -2.01
CA VAL A 431 -10.14 4.35 -3.39
C VAL A 431 -11.52 3.76 -3.58
N ARG A 432 -11.74 2.51 -3.12
CA ARG A 432 -13.05 1.85 -3.23
C ARG A 432 -14.12 2.63 -2.48
N GLY A 433 -13.85 3.05 -1.26
CA GLY A 433 -14.78 3.84 -0.47
C GLY A 433 -15.09 5.19 -1.09
N ALA A 434 -14.10 5.88 -1.65
CA ALA A 434 -14.30 7.15 -2.35
C ALA A 434 -15.20 7.00 -3.58
N ILE A 435 -14.99 5.96 -4.38
CA ILE A 435 -15.83 5.66 -5.55
C ILE A 435 -17.27 5.35 -5.13
N GLU A 436 -17.46 4.44 -4.19
CA GLU A 436 -18.78 3.99 -3.73
C GLU A 436 -19.56 5.09 -2.98
N SER A 437 -18.85 6.04 -2.32
CA SER A 437 -19.49 7.20 -1.67
C SER A 437 -19.79 8.36 -2.64
N GLY A 438 -19.48 8.21 -3.93
CA GLY A 438 -19.84 9.19 -4.96
C GLY A 438 -18.82 10.32 -5.18
N LEU A 439 -17.59 10.18 -4.67
CA LEU A 439 -16.50 11.15 -4.89
C LEU A 439 -15.72 10.87 -6.18
N VAL A 440 -16.34 10.25 -7.17
CA VAL A 440 -15.77 10.03 -8.52
C VAL A 440 -16.90 10.13 -9.55
N THR A 441 -16.84 11.19 -10.35
CA THR A 441 -17.80 11.45 -11.45
C THR A 441 -17.09 11.73 -12.77
N GLY A 442 -15.77 11.94 -12.75
CA GLY A 442 -14.92 12.20 -13.89
C GLY A 442 -13.61 11.42 -13.82
N SER A 443 -12.59 11.89 -14.54
CA SER A 443 -11.22 11.40 -14.43
C SER A 443 -10.25 12.55 -14.27
N THR A 444 -9.17 12.35 -13.51
CA THR A 444 -8.12 13.34 -13.26
C THR A 444 -7.54 13.87 -14.59
N THR A 445 -7.22 12.99 -15.54
CA THR A 445 -6.72 13.41 -16.87
C THR A 445 -7.69 14.35 -17.60
N SER A 446 -8.99 14.05 -17.57
CA SER A 446 -10.02 14.91 -18.18
C SER A 446 -10.12 16.29 -17.49
N ILE A 447 -10.06 16.30 -16.15
CA ILE A 447 -10.04 17.51 -15.34
C ILE A 447 -8.83 18.37 -15.69
N LEU A 448 -7.62 17.78 -15.73
CA LEU A 448 -6.39 18.50 -16.05
C LEU A 448 -6.39 19.06 -17.49
N ARG A 449 -6.87 18.29 -18.47
CA ARG A 449 -7.05 18.78 -19.85
C ARG A 449 -8.04 19.95 -19.91
N SER A 450 -9.13 19.87 -19.14
CA SER A 450 -10.11 20.97 -19.03
C SER A 450 -9.50 22.20 -18.36
N ALA A 451 -8.61 22.02 -17.38
CA ALA A 451 -7.87 23.10 -16.74
C ALA A 451 -6.92 23.80 -17.74
N VAL A 452 -6.15 23.04 -18.52
CA VAL A 452 -5.28 23.59 -19.59
C VAL A 452 -6.11 24.37 -20.63
N ALA A 453 -7.32 23.90 -20.93
CA ALA A 453 -8.25 24.57 -21.83
C ALA A 453 -8.96 25.78 -21.21
N GLY A 454 -8.64 26.20 -19.97
CA GLY A 454 -9.22 27.33 -19.27
C GLY A 454 -10.67 27.13 -18.81
N LYS A 455 -11.15 25.87 -18.76
CA LYS A 455 -12.53 25.55 -18.33
C LYS A 455 -12.63 25.34 -16.82
N ILE A 456 -11.52 25.04 -16.14
CA ILE A 456 -11.44 24.91 -14.67
C ILE A 456 -10.70 26.13 -14.14
N ASN A 457 -11.39 26.91 -13.30
CA ASN A 457 -10.88 28.12 -12.69
C ASN A 457 -10.47 27.92 -11.23
N CYS A 458 -11.15 27.02 -10.51
CA CYS A 458 -10.86 26.68 -9.14
C CYS A 458 -10.63 25.16 -8.98
N LEU A 459 -9.48 24.78 -8.45
CA LEU A 459 -9.11 23.38 -8.20
C LEU A 459 -8.97 23.14 -6.70
N ILE A 460 -9.71 22.17 -6.18
CA ILE A 460 -9.64 21.69 -4.78
C ILE A 460 -8.86 20.39 -4.76
N LEU A 461 -7.78 20.33 -3.97
CA LEU A 461 -6.92 19.17 -3.81
C LEU A 461 -7.14 18.55 -2.42
N LEU A 462 -7.51 17.27 -2.37
CA LEU A 462 -7.78 16.51 -1.14
C LEU A 462 -6.68 15.47 -0.91
N GLY A 463 -5.61 15.83 -0.19
CA GLY A 463 -4.46 14.97 0.02
C GLY A 463 -3.84 14.48 -1.30
N ALA A 464 -3.77 15.35 -2.29
CA ALA A 464 -3.37 15.04 -3.66
C ALA A 464 -2.28 16.00 -4.16
N ASP A 465 -1.26 15.44 -4.80
CA ASP A 465 -0.23 16.20 -5.52
C ASP A 465 -0.25 15.82 -7.01
N PRO A 466 -1.08 16.47 -7.85
CA PRO A 466 -1.12 16.18 -9.28
C PRO A 466 0.24 16.21 -9.97
N ILE A 467 1.16 17.10 -9.59
CA ILE A 467 2.50 17.19 -10.19
C ILE A 467 3.35 15.94 -9.90
N ALA A 468 3.22 15.34 -8.72
CA ALA A 468 3.98 14.16 -8.32
C ALA A 468 3.22 12.84 -8.53
N ASP A 469 1.89 12.84 -8.44
CA ASP A 469 1.06 11.63 -8.41
C ASP A 469 0.49 11.24 -9.79
N VAL A 470 0.30 12.20 -10.72
CA VAL A 470 -0.29 11.93 -12.04
C VAL A 470 0.78 11.51 -13.04
N ARG A 471 0.51 10.44 -13.79
CA ARG A 471 1.47 9.83 -14.73
C ARG A 471 2.00 10.78 -15.82
N ASP A 472 1.18 11.69 -16.32
CA ASP A 472 1.58 12.76 -17.27
C ASP A 472 1.92 14.02 -16.47
N THR A 473 3.16 14.10 -16.00
CA THR A 473 3.63 15.23 -15.16
C THR A 473 3.58 16.56 -15.89
N GLU A 474 3.80 16.58 -17.21
CA GLU A 474 3.76 17.82 -17.98
C GLU A 474 2.32 18.35 -18.09
N LEU A 475 1.35 17.50 -18.35
CA LEU A 475 -0.07 17.88 -18.33
C LEU A 475 -0.47 18.44 -16.94
N ALA A 476 -0.01 17.79 -15.86
CA ALA A 476 -0.28 18.26 -14.51
C ALA A 476 0.35 19.65 -14.25
N ARG A 477 1.60 19.89 -14.66
CA ARG A 477 2.26 21.20 -14.54
C ARG A 477 1.54 22.28 -15.31
N GLN A 478 1.14 22.00 -16.58
CA GLN A 478 0.38 22.93 -17.41
C GLN A 478 -0.98 23.25 -16.79
N ALA A 479 -1.70 22.26 -16.30
CA ALA A 479 -2.98 22.44 -15.63
C ALA A 479 -2.85 23.30 -14.37
N MET A 480 -1.88 22.98 -13.50
CA MET A 480 -1.61 23.73 -12.28
C MET A 480 -1.17 25.19 -12.57
N ALA A 481 -0.55 25.44 -13.72
CA ALA A 481 -0.18 26.79 -14.15
C ALA A 481 -1.39 27.56 -14.74
N ALA A 482 -2.33 26.86 -15.35
CA ALA A 482 -3.49 27.48 -16.03
C ALA A 482 -4.63 27.80 -15.06
N VAL A 483 -4.80 27.03 -13.98
CA VAL A 483 -5.86 27.23 -12.98
C VAL A 483 -5.63 28.54 -12.22
N GLN A 484 -6.68 29.36 -12.08
CA GLN A 484 -6.60 30.65 -11.40
C GLN A 484 -6.47 30.51 -9.88
N HIS A 485 -7.22 29.58 -9.28
CA HIS A 485 -7.28 29.37 -7.83
C HIS A 485 -7.08 27.91 -7.46
N VAL A 486 -6.24 27.69 -6.47
CA VAL A 486 -5.98 26.37 -5.90
C VAL A 486 -6.24 26.40 -4.40
N ILE A 487 -7.08 25.48 -3.92
CA ILE A 487 -7.34 25.24 -2.50
C ILE A 487 -6.82 23.84 -2.20
N ALA A 488 -5.88 23.71 -1.28
CA ALA A 488 -5.31 22.42 -0.92
C ALA A 488 -5.63 22.06 0.55
N ILE A 489 -6.04 20.84 0.75
CA ILE A 489 -6.25 20.21 2.07
C ILE A 489 -5.24 19.07 2.14
N ASP A 490 -4.23 19.15 3.00
CA ASP A 490 -3.18 18.15 3.05
C ASP A 490 -2.57 18.03 4.45
N THR A 491 -1.81 16.95 4.67
CA THR A 491 -1.01 16.72 5.89
C THR A 491 0.38 17.34 5.79
N PHE A 492 0.92 17.48 4.58
CA PHE A 492 2.22 18.04 4.26
C PHE A 492 2.12 19.02 3.11
N ALA A 493 3.02 19.99 3.05
CA ALA A 493 3.17 20.81 1.85
C ALA A 493 3.74 19.96 0.71
N SER A 494 3.08 20.00 -0.45
CA SER A 494 3.44 19.25 -1.65
C SER A 494 3.83 20.18 -2.80
N SER A 495 4.37 19.63 -3.89
CA SER A 495 4.72 20.40 -5.09
C SER A 495 3.52 21.17 -5.66
N SER A 496 2.34 20.57 -5.63
CA SER A 496 1.09 21.19 -6.08
C SER A 496 0.55 22.19 -5.05
N SER A 497 0.58 21.86 -3.76
CA SER A 497 0.03 22.71 -2.71
C SER A 497 0.85 23.99 -2.46
N GLN A 498 2.13 24.05 -2.87
CA GLN A 498 2.91 25.29 -2.86
C GLN A 498 2.33 26.37 -3.79
N ARG A 499 1.51 25.98 -4.76
CA ARG A 499 0.77 26.92 -5.63
C ARG A 499 -0.57 27.34 -5.06
N ALA A 500 -1.02 26.75 -3.97
CA ALA A 500 -2.32 27.01 -3.37
C ALA A 500 -2.48 28.47 -2.95
N ASP A 501 -3.69 29.00 -3.13
CA ASP A 501 -4.11 30.28 -2.56
C ASP A 501 -4.54 30.12 -1.12
N VAL A 502 -5.09 28.91 -0.79
CA VAL A 502 -5.46 28.51 0.58
C VAL A 502 -4.94 27.10 0.81
N LEU A 503 -4.20 26.90 1.91
CA LEU A 503 -3.68 25.59 2.33
C LEU A 503 -4.21 25.29 3.73
N LEU A 504 -4.97 24.19 3.85
CA LEU A 504 -5.66 23.79 5.08
C LEU A 504 -5.02 22.50 5.64
N PRO A 505 -4.65 22.47 6.94
CA PRO A 505 -4.03 21.29 7.54
C PRO A 505 -5.07 20.21 7.82
N ALA A 506 -4.85 19.03 7.24
CA ALA A 506 -5.68 17.83 7.44
C ALA A 506 -5.18 16.96 8.58
N ALA A 507 -6.11 16.33 9.31
CA ALA A 507 -5.81 15.30 10.29
C ALA A 507 -5.28 14.04 9.59
N ALA A 508 -4.19 13.46 10.14
CA ALA A 508 -3.56 12.27 9.62
C ALA A 508 -4.22 10.98 10.14
N PHE A 509 -3.70 9.83 9.68
CA PHE A 509 -4.03 8.52 10.22
C PHE A 509 -3.75 8.47 11.74
N GLY A 510 -4.67 7.90 12.51
CA GLY A 510 -4.58 7.85 13.99
C GLY A 510 -5.02 9.12 14.73
N GLU A 511 -5.24 10.22 14.02
CA GLU A 511 -5.74 11.48 14.57
C GLU A 511 -7.26 11.67 14.39
N LYS A 512 -7.92 10.81 13.61
CA LYS A 512 -9.36 10.87 13.32
C LYS A 512 -10.03 9.50 13.38
N ASP A 513 -11.31 9.50 13.70
CA ASP A 513 -12.20 8.34 13.63
C ASP A 513 -12.89 8.27 12.27
N GLY A 514 -13.30 7.04 11.89
CA GLY A 514 -14.08 6.81 10.69
C GLY A 514 -14.02 5.35 10.24
N THR A 515 -14.28 5.14 8.96
CA THR A 515 -14.20 3.82 8.33
C THR A 515 -13.39 3.89 7.04
N THR A 516 -12.86 2.77 6.58
CA THR A 516 -12.20 2.65 5.29
C THR A 516 -12.70 1.39 4.56
N THR A 517 -12.68 1.42 3.23
CA THR A 517 -13.12 0.31 2.39
C THR A 517 -11.96 -0.22 1.58
N ASN A 518 -11.58 -1.47 1.79
CA ASN A 518 -10.47 -2.10 1.08
C ASN A 518 -10.85 -2.52 -0.36
N LEU A 519 -9.89 -3.09 -1.10
CA LEU A 519 -10.05 -3.47 -2.52
C LEU A 519 -11.18 -4.49 -2.76
N GLU A 520 -11.48 -5.37 -1.80
CA GLU A 520 -12.56 -6.35 -1.91
C GLU A 520 -13.94 -5.79 -1.52
N GLY A 521 -14.00 -4.51 -1.10
CA GLY A 521 -15.23 -3.88 -0.59
C GLY A 521 -15.50 -4.15 0.88
N ARG A 522 -14.50 -4.49 1.67
CA ARG A 522 -14.62 -4.69 3.11
C ARG A 522 -14.46 -3.36 3.84
N VAL A 523 -15.51 -2.94 4.53
CA VAL A 523 -15.54 -1.76 5.39
C VAL A 523 -15.01 -2.12 6.77
N THR A 524 -14.00 -1.41 7.24
CA THR A 524 -13.39 -1.62 8.56
C THR A 524 -13.26 -0.29 9.31
N GLN A 525 -13.19 -0.36 10.64
CA GLN A 525 -13.06 0.83 11.49
C GLN A 525 -11.64 1.38 11.51
N LEU A 526 -11.55 2.70 11.53
CA LEU A 526 -10.39 3.49 11.90
C LEU A 526 -10.68 4.15 13.23
N ASN A 527 -9.85 3.90 14.23
CA ASN A 527 -10.01 4.45 15.56
C ASN A 527 -8.91 5.47 15.84
N ARG A 528 -9.32 6.67 16.25
CA ARG A 528 -8.41 7.71 16.72
C ARG A 528 -7.60 7.20 17.90
N LYS A 529 -6.30 7.57 17.94
CA LYS A 529 -5.40 7.17 19.02
C LYS A 529 -4.60 8.33 19.60
N VAL A 530 -4.37 9.37 18.84
CA VAL A 530 -3.64 10.57 19.25
C VAL A 530 -4.43 11.82 18.90
N ASN A 531 -4.08 12.94 19.51
CA ASN A 531 -4.65 14.23 19.16
C ASN A 531 -4.12 14.71 17.80
N VAL A 532 -4.88 15.59 17.16
CA VAL A 532 -4.45 16.22 15.90
C VAL A 532 -3.21 17.08 16.13
N HIS A 533 -2.35 17.13 15.10
CA HIS A 533 -1.16 17.99 15.15
C HIS A 533 -1.56 19.47 14.91
N GLY A 534 -1.22 20.34 15.86
CA GLY A 534 -1.58 21.74 15.80
C GLY A 534 -3.10 21.96 15.79
N THR A 535 -3.60 22.68 14.79
CA THR A 535 -5.04 22.97 14.62
C THR A 535 -5.66 22.19 13.45
N ALA A 536 -4.98 21.11 12.97
CA ALA A 536 -5.47 20.28 11.87
C ALA A 536 -6.88 19.73 12.13
N ARG A 537 -7.67 19.54 11.07
CA ARG A 537 -9.04 19.05 11.13
C ARG A 537 -9.25 17.83 10.25
N PRO A 538 -10.17 16.91 10.61
CA PRO A 538 -10.62 15.87 9.70
C PRO A 538 -11.22 16.48 8.43
N ASP A 539 -11.02 15.84 7.29
CA ASP A 539 -11.46 16.36 5.99
C ASP A 539 -12.98 16.55 5.91
N TRP A 540 -13.77 15.64 6.54
CA TRP A 540 -15.24 15.77 6.61
C TRP A 540 -15.65 17.09 7.30
N MET A 541 -14.97 17.50 8.38
CA MET A 541 -15.25 18.74 9.10
C MET A 541 -14.94 19.96 8.24
N ILE A 542 -13.83 19.93 7.50
CA ILE A 542 -13.45 21.01 6.57
C ILE A 542 -14.50 21.15 5.47
N ALA A 543 -15.01 20.04 4.92
CA ALA A 543 -16.06 20.03 3.90
C ALA A 543 -17.35 20.68 4.41
N LEU A 544 -17.79 20.33 5.63
CA LEU A 544 -19.00 20.88 6.23
C LEU A 544 -18.87 22.39 6.47
N GLU A 545 -17.78 22.81 7.14
CA GLU A 545 -17.56 24.21 7.46
C GLU A 545 -17.43 25.04 6.18
N LEU A 546 -16.75 24.57 5.15
CA LEU A 546 -16.63 25.26 3.87
C LEU A 546 -17.99 25.37 3.16
N ALA A 547 -18.84 24.34 3.25
CA ALA A 547 -20.22 24.39 2.74
C ALA A 547 -21.04 25.47 3.47
N ASP A 548 -20.94 25.56 4.79
CA ASP A 548 -21.62 26.59 5.60
C ASP A 548 -21.20 28.01 5.18
N TYR A 549 -19.90 28.24 4.94
CA TYR A 549 -19.41 29.53 4.43
C TYR A 549 -19.95 29.86 3.03
N LEU A 550 -20.34 28.85 2.24
CA LEU A 550 -20.98 28.98 0.93
C LEU A 550 -22.50 29.06 1.00
N GLY A 551 -23.09 28.98 2.21
CA GLY A 551 -24.53 29.03 2.45
C GLY A 551 -25.26 27.71 2.21
N HIS A 552 -24.57 26.58 2.25
CA HIS A 552 -25.13 25.24 2.09
C HIS A 552 -25.01 24.42 3.38
N ASP A 553 -26.15 24.03 3.97
CA ASP A 553 -26.18 23.06 5.07
C ASP A 553 -26.19 21.63 4.50
N LEU A 554 -25.18 20.82 4.84
CA LEU A 554 -25.07 19.42 4.42
C LEU A 554 -25.90 18.45 5.31
N GLY A 555 -26.57 18.97 6.35
CA GLY A 555 -27.50 18.23 7.22
C GLY A 555 -26.82 17.20 8.14
N VAL A 556 -25.53 17.38 8.45
CA VAL A 556 -24.74 16.55 9.36
C VAL A 556 -23.77 17.44 10.17
N GLY A 557 -23.51 17.09 11.42
CA GLY A 557 -22.65 17.88 12.31
C GLY A 557 -21.57 17.07 13.05
N SER A 558 -21.52 15.74 12.82
CA SER A 558 -20.56 14.86 13.45
C SER A 558 -20.17 13.70 12.53
N VAL A 559 -19.00 13.09 12.75
CA VAL A 559 -18.57 11.90 11.98
C VAL A 559 -19.58 10.74 12.09
N GLN A 560 -20.28 10.65 13.23
CA GLN A 560 -21.32 9.65 13.46
C GLN A 560 -22.54 9.89 12.56
N GLU A 561 -22.97 11.14 12.42
CA GLU A 561 -24.08 11.51 11.54
C GLU A 561 -23.70 11.38 10.08
N VAL A 562 -22.48 11.74 9.69
CA VAL A 562 -21.95 11.51 8.34
C VAL A 562 -21.99 10.01 8.03
N HIS A 563 -21.51 9.15 8.92
CA HIS A 563 -21.56 7.69 8.74
C HIS A 563 -23.02 7.18 8.66
N GLN A 564 -23.90 7.64 9.54
CA GLN A 564 -25.31 7.23 9.52
C GLN A 564 -25.99 7.64 8.21
N GLN A 565 -25.70 8.83 7.71
CA GLN A 565 -26.23 9.30 6.43
C GLN A 565 -25.66 8.49 5.28
N LEU A 566 -24.34 8.20 5.25
CA LEU A 566 -23.69 7.34 4.28
C LEU A 566 -24.39 5.96 4.20
N VAL A 567 -24.54 5.28 5.32
CA VAL A 567 -25.18 3.96 5.42
C VAL A 567 -26.65 4.01 4.98
N SER A 568 -27.37 5.07 5.27
CA SER A 568 -28.79 5.19 4.93
C SER A 568 -29.05 5.60 3.48
N LYS A 569 -28.13 6.38 2.87
CA LYS A 569 -28.33 6.98 1.53
C LYS A 569 -27.58 6.24 0.44
N VAL A 570 -26.45 5.60 0.73
CA VAL A 570 -25.64 4.87 -0.24
C VAL A 570 -25.88 3.38 -0.09
N ALA A 571 -26.62 2.78 -1.03
CA ALA A 571 -27.04 1.39 -0.95
C ALA A 571 -25.93 0.38 -0.72
N ALA A 572 -24.74 0.62 -1.30
CA ALA A 572 -23.57 -0.23 -1.11
C ALA A 572 -23.14 -0.35 0.36
N PHE A 573 -23.24 0.71 1.14
CA PHE A 573 -22.88 0.74 2.57
C PHE A 573 -23.98 0.26 3.51
N GLY A 574 -25.16 -0.11 3.03
CA GLY A 574 -26.35 -0.37 3.86
C GLY A 574 -26.20 -1.40 4.99
N ASP A 575 -25.23 -2.31 4.90
CA ASP A 575 -24.91 -3.30 5.93
C ASP A 575 -23.76 -2.88 6.85
N ALA A 576 -23.01 -1.84 6.50
CA ALA A 576 -21.86 -1.36 7.25
C ALA A 576 -22.25 -0.42 8.40
N THR A 577 -23.29 -0.75 9.15
CA THR A 577 -23.73 0.04 10.31
C THR A 577 -22.69 -0.01 11.44
N ARG A 578 -22.64 1.00 12.29
CA ARG A 578 -21.74 1.01 13.47
C ARG A 578 -21.94 -0.23 14.36
N ALA A 579 -23.18 -0.68 14.53
CA ALA A 579 -23.47 -1.88 15.30
C ALA A 579 -22.91 -3.14 14.63
N ALA A 580 -23.04 -3.26 13.30
CA ALA A 580 -22.48 -4.37 12.56
C ALA A 580 -20.93 -4.37 12.61
N LEU A 581 -20.29 -3.20 12.48
CA LEU A 581 -18.84 -3.05 12.56
C LEU A 581 -18.30 -3.34 13.97
N ALA A 582 -19.06 -3.01 15.02
CA ALA A 582 -18.65 -3.27 16.40
C ALA A 582 -18.61 -4.76 16.76
N ILE A 583 -19.45 -5.58 16.14
CA ILE A 583 -19.51 -7.04 16.37
C ILE A 583 -18.66 -7.83 15.35
N ASN A 584 -18.21 -7.20 14.28
CA ASN A 584 -17.36 -7.79 13.25
C ASN A 584 -16.03 -7.03 13.14
N PRO A 585 -15.04 -7.34 13.98
CA PRO A 585 -13.76 -6.63 13.99
C PRO A 585 -13.00 -6.73 12.65
N ASP A 586 -13.21 -7.81 11.90
CA ASP A 586 -12.66 -7.98 10.54
C ASP A 586 -13.39 -7.18 9.47
N GLY A 587 -14.47 -6.47 9.84
CA GLY A 587 -15.24 -5.61 8.94
C GLY A 587 -16.40 -6.30 8.23
N VAL A 588 -17.14 -5.48 7.47
CA VAL A 588 -18.38 -5.85 6.77
C VAL A 588 -18.19 -5.61 5.28
N LEU A 589 -18.55 -6.57 4.43
CA LEU A 589 -18.49 -6.40 2.98
C LEU A 589 -19.62 -5.47 2.50
N LEU A 590 -19.30 -4.59 1.57
CA LEU A 590 -20.28 -3.78 0.85
C LEU A 590 -21.32 -4.68 0.15
N ARG A 591 -22.54 -4.18 0.05
CA ARG A 591 -23.55 -4.80 -0.83
C ARG A 591 -23.07 -4.72 -2.27
N ARG A 592 -23.05 -5.86 -2.94
CA ARG A 592 -22.58 -5.94 -4.31
C ARG A 592 -23.72 -5.65 -5.27
N SER A 593 -23.48 -4.78 -6.24
CA SER A 593 -24.31 -4.65 -7.43
C SER A 593 -23.56 -5.26 -8.60
N SER A 594 -24.14 -6.25 -9.27
CA SER A 594 -23.62 -6.71 -10.56
C SER A 594 -24.32 -5.95 -11.68
N GLY A 595 -23.58 -5.40 -12.61
CA GLY A 595 -24.10 -4.77 -13.82
C GLY A 595 -23.54 -5.45 -15.08
N ASN A 596 -24.20 -5.27 -16.20
CA ASN A 596 -23.57 -5.62 -17.49
C ASN A 596 -22.50 -4.59 -17.79
N VAL A 597 -21.23 -4.97 -17.63
CA VAL A 597 -20.08 -4.13 -17.95
C VAL A 597 -19.46 -4.62 -19.25
N SER A 598 -19.22 -3.68 -20.16
CA SER A 598 -18.35 -3.86 -21.31
C SER A 598 -17.25 -2.82 -21.22
N ALA A 599 -16.01 -3.26 -21.31
CA ALA A 599 -14.85 -2.36 -21.20
C ALA A 599 -14.57 -1.56 -22.49
N GLY A 600 -15.23 -1.87 -23.58
CA GLY A 600 -14.95 -1.27 -24.88
C GLY A 600 -13.81 -1.96 -25.63
N SER A 601 -13.48 -1.43 -26.81
CA SER A 601 -12.40 -1.98 -27.64
C SER A 601 -11.04 -1.43 -27.19
N ALA A 602 -9.99 -2.25 -27.29
CA ALA A 602 -8.63 -1.81 -27.12
C ALA A 602 -8.28 -0.69 -28.13
N PRO A 603 -7.51 0.32 -27.72
CA PRO A 603 -7.09 1.38 -28.61
C PRO A 603 -6.11 0.86 -29.67
N THR A 604 -5.99 1.62 -30.76
CA THR A 604 -4.98 1.32 -31.80
C THR A 604 -3.57 1.53 -31.24
N VAL A 605 -2.70 0.58 -31.50
CA VAL A 605 -1.28 0.67 -31.13
C VAL A 605 -0.52 1.30 -32.29
N PRO A 606 0.19 2.42 -32.09
CA PRO A 606 1.02 3.00 -33.15
C PRO A 606 2.25 2.13 -33.41
N ASP A 607 2.75 2.15 -34.64
CA ASP A 607 4.02 1.54 -34.98
C ASP A 607 5.15 2.13 -34.13
N ARG A 608 6.05 1.25 -33.65
CA ARG A 608 7.20 1.69 -32.88
C ARG A 608 8.17 2.45 -33.79
N PRO A 609 8.62 3.65 -33.40
CA PRO A 609 9.65 4.35 -34.16
C PRO A 609 10.93 3.52 -34.30
N GLY A 610 11.63 3.63 -35.43
CA GLY A 610 12.93 2.98 -35.59
C GLY A 610 13.90 3.38 -34.47
N PHE A 611 14.57 2.40 -33.86
CA PHE A 611 15.44 2.57 -32.67
C PHE A 611 14.72 3.00 -31.37
N GLY A 612 13.38 2.97 -31.32
CA GLY A 612 12.59 3.22 -30.12
C GLY A 612 12.46 1.97 -29.24
N TYR A 613 12.25 2.20 -27.95
CA TYR A 613 11.88 1.17 -26.96
C TYR A 613 10.49 1.48 -26.40
N ARG A 614 9.66 0.46 -26.19
CA ARG A 614 8.41 0.60 -25.47
C ARG A 614 8.69 0.92 -24.01
N LEU A 615 8.06 1.94 -23.47
CA LEU A 615 8.24 2.34 -22.07
C LEU A 615 7.30 1.55 -21.16
N VAL A 616 7.88 0.93 -20.14
CA VAL A 616 7.17 0.29 -19.02
C VAL A 616 7.48 1.07 -17.76
N VAL A 617 6.43 1.52 -17.07
CA VAL A 617 6.57 2.24 -15.80
C VAL A 617 5.67 1.60 -14.77
N SER A 618 6.25 1.17 -13.66
CA SER A 618 5.51 0.60 -12.54
C SER A 618 6.09 1.08 -11.20
N ARG A 619 5.47 0.71 -10.10
CA ARG A 619 5.85 1.21 -8.78
C ARG A 619 6.78 0.26 -8.05
N LYS A 620 7.51 0.82 -7.09
CA LYS A 620 8.23 0.11 -6.04
C LYS A 620 7.51 0.28 -4.70
N LEU A 621 7.74 -0.64 -3.76
CA LEU A 621 7.15 -0.52 -2.42
C LEU A 621 7.61 0.77 -1.74
N TYR A 622 8.89 1.05 -1.81
CA TYR A 622 9.46 2.30 -1.33
C TYR A 622 9.59 3.28 -2.49
N ASP A 623 8.91 4.39 -2.35
CA ASP A 623 8.81 5.46 -3.35
C ASP A 623 8.95 6.82 -2.65
N ASN A 624 8.95 7.90 -3.41
CA ASN A 624 8.98 9.27 -2.88
C ASN A 624 7.56 9.81 -2.58
N GLY A 625 6.58 8.93 -2.35
CA GLY A 625 5.24 9.33 -1.91
C GLY A 625 5.25 9.89 -0.49
N SER A 626 4.29 10.78 -0.17
CA SER A 626 4.27 11.58 1.07
C SER A 626 4.55 10.77 2.35
N ASN A 627 3.91 9.60 2.53
CA ASN A 627 4.09 8.81 3.75
C ASN A 627 5.50 8.19 3.86
N VAL A 628 6.09 7.74 2.76
CA VAL A 628 7.45 7.17 2.74
C VAL A 628 8.48 8.26 2.89
N ALA A 629 8.34 9.35 2.13
CA ALA A 629 9.28 10.48 2.16
C ALA A 629 9.37 11.15 3.54
N HIS A 630 8.29 11.13 4.32
CA HIS A 630 8.25 11.70 5.68
C HIS A 630 8.42 10.66 6.80
N SER A 631 8.77 9.41 6.47
CA SER A 631 9.15 8.36 7.45
C SER A 631 10.66 8.18 7.44
N ALA A 632 11.32 8.53 8.54
CA ALA A 632 12.79 8.56 8.63
C ALA A 632 13.43 7.21 8.31
N SER A 633 12.79 6.11 8.71
CA SER A 633 13.28 4.75 8.47
C SER A 633 12.95 4.21 7.06
N LEU A 634 11.89 4.74 6.40
CA LEU A 634 11.46 4.24 5.09
C LEU A 634 12.02 5.04 3.92
N ALA A 635 12.22 6.34 4.07
CA ALA A 635 12.69 7.21 2.99
C ALA A 635 14.03 6.77 2.37
N PRO A 636 15.03 6.31 3.16
CA PRO A 636 16.30 5.83 2.61
C PRO A 636 16.20 4.54 1.80
N LEU A 637 15.10 3.78 1.93
CA LEU A 637 14.90 2.51 1.23
C LEU A 637 14.39 2.68 -0.22
N ALA A 638 14.05 3.90 -0.62
CA ALA A 638 13.69 4.19 -2.01
C ALA A 638 14.94 4.10 -2.90
N PRO A 639 14.94 3.24 -3.96
CA PRO A 639 16.15 2.92 -4.71
C PRO A 639 16.68 4.07 -5.59
N GLY A 640 15.89 5.12 -5.80
CA GLY A 640 16.20 6.18 -6.75
C GLY A 640 15.82 5.86 -8.19
N SER A 641 15.92 6.86 -9.07
CA SER A 641 15.56 6.71 -10.49
C SER A 641 16.67 6.01 -11.27
N SER A 642 16.30 4.99 -12.05
CA SER A 642 17.18 4.28 -12.98
C SER A 642 16.38 3.73 -14.16
N LEU A 643 17.02 3.61 -15.32
CA LEU A 643 16.46 2.94 -16.48
C LEU A 643 16.97 1.51 -16.53
N HIS A 644 16.06 0.54 -16.54
CA HIS A 644 16.39 -0.86 -16.64
C HIS A 644 16.17 -1.34 -18.08
N MET A 645 17.11 -2.10 -18.59
CA MET A 645 17.11 -2.63 -19.96
C MET A 645 17.62 -4.07 -19.96
N HIS A 646 17.07 -4.89 -20.85
CA HIS A 646 17.58 -6.26 -21.05
C HIS A 646 19.07 -6.24 -21.44
N PRO A 647 19.94 -7.10 -20.87
CA PRO A 647 21.39 -7.09 -21.14
C PRO A 647 21.76 -7.08 -22.64
N LEU A 648 21.08 -7.88 -23.47
CA LEU A 648 21.33 -7.93 -24.92
C LEU A 648 20.98 -6.61 -25.64
N ASP A 649 20.01 -5.85 -25.14
CA ASP A 649 19.67 -4.55 -25.71
C ASP A 649 20.64 -3.48 -25.21
N LEU A 650 21.14 -3.62 -23.96
CA LEU A 650 22.19 -2.78 -23.40
C LEU A 650 23.51 -2.95 -24.14
N ASP A 651 23.92 -4.19 -24.45
CA ASP A 651 25.10 -4.50 -25.27
C ASP A 651 24.98 -3.85 -26.65
N ARG A 652 23.79 -3.92 -27.27
CA ARG A 652 23.54 -3.29 -28.57
C ARG A 652 23.60 -1.77 -28.49
N LEU A 653 23.19 -1.17 -27.37
CA LEU A 653 23.33 0.27 -27.13
C LEU A 653 24.78 0.69 -26.92
N GLY A 654 25.65 -0.22 -26.49
CA GLY A 654 27.07 0.04 -26.18
C GLY A 654 27.29 0.86 -24.90
N ALA A 655 26.33 0.86 -23.98
CA ALA A 655 26.44 1.54 -22.70
C ALA A 655 26.96 0.61 -21.59
N ALA A 656 27.83 1.10 -20.73
CA ALA A 656 28.22 0.35 -19.53
C ALA A 656 27.11 0.43 -18.47
N VAL A 657 26.99 -0.62 -17.65
CA VAL A 657 26.08 -0.61 -16.47
C VAL A 657 26.46 0.54 -15.54
N GLY A 658 25.46 1.32 -15.10
CA GLY A 658 25.65 2.51 -14.27
C GLY A 658 25.98 3.79 -15.03
N ALA A 659 26.24 3.70 -16.35
CA ALA A 659 26.46 4.89 -17.17
C ALA A 659 25.21 5.75 -17.25
N GLN A 660 25.39 7.06 -17.34
CA GLN A 660 24.29 7.97 -17.59
C GLN A 660 23.86 7.86 -19.06
N VAL A 661 22.55 7.74 -19.25
CA VAL A 661 21.95 7.71 -20.59
C VAL A 661 20.90 8.81 -20.71
N LYS A 662 20.76 9.35 -21.91
CA LYS A 662 19.68 10.26 -22.25
C LYS A 662 18.48 9.47 -22.75
N VAL A 663 17.35 9.63 -22.08
CA VAL A 663 16.08 9.01 -22.44
C VAL A 663 15.15 10.10 -22.97
N SER A 664 14.71 9.98 -24.20
CA SER A 664 13.93 11.01 -24.89
C SER A 664 12.58 10.47 -25.35
N SER A 665 11.52 11.20 -25.05
CA SER A 665 10.22 11.10 -25.71
C SER A 665 10.10 12.18 -26.79
N ASP A 666 8.96 12.27 -27.48
CA ASP A 666 8.71 13.35 -28.44
C ASP A 666 8.57 14.73 -27.78
N ARG A 667 8.34 14.77 -26.46
CA ARG A 667 8.11 16.00 -25.70
C ARG A 667 9.39 16.55 -25.05
N THR A 668 10.17 15.66 -24.43
CA THR A 668 11.31 16.04 -23.60
C THR A 668 12.33 14.90 -23.47
N SER A 669 13.41 15.20 -22.78
CA SER A 669 14.42 14.20 -22.43
C SER A 669 14.88 14.37 -20.99
N ILE A 670 15.17 13.23 -20.35
CA ILE A 670 15.76 13.15 -19.00
C ILE A 670 17.05 12.34 -19.05
N VAL A 671 17.87 12.48 -18.02
CA VAL A 671 19.12 11.74 -17.87
C VAL A 671 19.06 10.90 -16.61
N MET A 672 19.39 9.61 -16.71
CA MET A 672 19.40 8.69 -15.59
C MET A 672 20.40 7.56 -15.77
N PRO A 673 20.86 6.91 -14.68
CA PRO A 673 21.74 5.75 -14.80
C PRO A 673 21.00 4.55 -15.43
N ILE A 674 21.74 3.75 -16.20
CA ILE A 674 21.19 2.53 -16.84
C ILE A 674 21.62 1.29 -16.07
N VAL A 675 20.70 0.32 -15.95
CA VAL A 675 20.88 -0.94 -15.23
C VAL A 675 20.57 -2.12 -16.18
N ALA A 676 21.44 -3.13 -16.20
CA ALA A 676 21.16 -4.40 -16.87
C ALA A 676 20.15 -5.22 -16.04
N ASP A 677 19.02 -5.62 -16.63
CA ASP A 677 17.94 -6.32 -15.93
C ASP A 677 17.32 -7.39 -16.86
N GLU A 678 17.61 -8.66 -16.59
CA GLU A 678 17.07 -9.79 -17.35
C GLU A 678 15.55 -9.94 -17.22
N SER A 679 14.95 -9.34 -16.22
CA SER A 679 13.51 -9.38 -16.00
C SER A 679 12.73 -8.50 -16.99
N VAL A 680 13.41 -7.55 -17.65
CA VAL A 680 12.83 -6.64 -18.65
C VAL A 680 12.74 -7.33 -20.00
N THR A 681 11.58 -7.26 -20.65
CA THR A 681 11.37 -7.83 -21.98
C THR A 681 12.21 -7.09 -23.02
N ARG A 682 12.81 -7.82 -23.99
CA ARG A 682 13.57 -7.22 -25.09
C ARG A 682 12.72 -6.24 -25.90
N GLY A 683 13.35 -5.14 -26.35
CA GLY A 683 12.65 -4.06 -27.06
C GLY A 683 11.83 -3.14 -26.16
N THR A 684 11.85 -3.37 -24.82
CA THR A 684 11.25 -2.50 -23.82
C THR A 684 12.31 -1.93 -22.88
N VAL A 685 11.97 -0.87 -22.18
CA VAL A 685 12.73 -0.34 -21.05
C VAL A 685 11.80 -0.14 -19.88
N TRP A 686 12.29 -0.34 -18.67
CA TRP A 686 11.54 -0.18 -17.46
C TRP A 686 12.14 0.89 -16.53
N ALA A 687 11.31 1.69 -15.91
CA ALA A 687 11.71 2.58 -14.84
C ALA A 687 10.67 2.61 -13.71
N ALA A 688 11.15 2.81 -12.48
CA ALA A 688 10.28 2.91 -11.32
C ALA A 688 9.64 4.31 -11.24
N TRP A 689 8.34 4.32 -10.93
CA TRP A 689 7.58 5.55 -10.68
C TRP A 689 7.96 6.20 -9.35
N ALA A 690 7.89 7.54 -9.29
CA ALA A 690 8.02 8.35 -8.07
C ALA A 690 9.30 8.03 -7.27
N GLN A 691 10.44 8.01 -7.93
CA GLN A 691 11.74 7.86 -7.32
C GLN A 691 12.47 9.20 -7.22
N ASN A 692 13.43 9.29 -6.26
CA ASN A 692 14.34 10.42 -6.20
C ASN A 692 15.23 10.47 -7.44
N GLY A 693 15.49 11.65 -7.97
CA GLY A 693 16.25 11.86 -9.19
C GLY A 693 15.36 12.31 -10.37
N SER A 694 15.59 11.76 -11.57
CA SER A 694 14.83 12.13 -12.75
C SER A 694 13.40 11.59 -12.72
N ASN A 695 12.42 12.45 -13.06
CA ASN A 695 11.01 12.09 -13.05
C ASN A 695 10.61 11.43 -14.38
N ILE A 696 10.37 10.12 -14.36
CA ILE A 696 9.94 9.36 -15.53
C ILE A 696 8.59 9.82 -16.11
N GLY A 697 7.73 10.43 -15.30
CA GLY A 697 6.43 10.98 -15.74
C GLY A 697 6.53 12.12 -16.75
N GLU A 698 7.70 12.75 -16.87
CA GLU A 698 7.95 13.77 -17.91
C GLU A 698 7.98 13.17 -19.31
N LEU A 699 8.31 11.89 -19.44
CA LEU A 699 8.34 11.18 -20.72
C LEU A 699 6.97 10.63 -21.13
N ILE A 700 6.00 10.58 -20.22
CA ILE A 700 4.67 10.02 -20.49
C ILE A 700 3.74 11.06 -21.08
N ASP A 701 3.12 10.72 -22.21
CA ASP A 701 2.04 11.46 -22.84
C ASP A 701 0.73 10.69 -22.69
N SER A 702 -0.18 11.18 -21.86
CA SER A 702 -1.48 10.56 -21.61
C SER A 702 -2.44 10.60 -22.81
N SER A 703 -2.11 11.30 -23.88
CA SER A 703 -2.86 11.29 -25.14
C SER A 703 -2.52 10.11 -26.05
N ARG A 704 -1.43 9.39 -25.72
CA ARG A 704 -0.97 8.21 -26.47
C ARG A 704 -1.44 6.93 -25.79
N SER A 705 -1.83 5.96 -26.59
CA SER A 705 -2.21 4.63 -26.10
C SER A 705 -1.02 3.86 -25.50
N VAL A 706 0.17 4.02 -26.06
CA VAL A 706 1.46 3.53 -25.54
C VAL A 706 2.52 4.61 -25.70
N ASN A 707 3.51 4.61 -24.82
CA ASN A 707 4.62 5.57 -24.87
C ASN A 707 5.92 4.87 -25.31
N ASP A 708 6.60 5.47 -26.26
CA ASP A 708 7.89 5.06 -26.77
C ASP A 708 8.97 6.06 -26.40
N VAL A 709 10.18 5.56 -26.17
CA VAL A 709 11.35 6.38 -25.85
C VAL A 709 12.56 5.96 -26.65
N LYS A 710 13.43 6.91 -26.94
CA LYS A 710 14.77 6.71 -27.51
C LYS A 710 15.77 6.76 -26.35
N VAL A 711 16.73 5.84 -26.37
CA VAL A 711 17.83 5.78 -25.39
C VAL A 711 19.14 6.03 -26.11
N GLU A 712 19.94 6.96 -25.62
CA GLU A 712 21.22 7.38 -26.20
C GLU A 712 22.29 7.44 -25.11
N THR A 713 23.50 7.00 -25.41
CA THR A 713 24.69 7.20 -24.55
C THR A 713 25.05 8.68 -24.55
N LEU A 714 25.54 9.18 -23.40
CA LEU A 714 26.04 10.56 -23.24
C LEU A 714 27.51 10.66 -23.57
#